data_c635a2046bdb41106f0d99ef67daabb4
#
_entry.id   c635a2046bdb41106f0d99ef67daabb4
#
_cell.length_a   1.000
_cell.length_b   1.000
_cell.length_c   1.000
_cell.angle_alpha   90.00
_cell.angle_beta   90.00
_cell.angle_gamma   90.00
#
_symmetry.space_group_name_H-M   'P 1'
#
loop_
_entity.id
_entity.type
_entity.pdbx_description
1 polymer ?
#
loop_
_entity_poly.entity_id
_entity_poly.type
_entity_poly.pdbx_seq_one_letter_code
_entity_poly.pdbx_strand_id
1 'polypeptide(L)'
;MTQEKFSQKSLTHADIPRATYHIPKTSTHLIMEEDADAAYFRALEQQNVFLNEKQLEAVRTTEGPVLTLAGAGSGKTSVLTTRVGYLVNVKQVHPRNILLLTFTQKAAEEIRNRVAKLPGMNHAASNYVVAGTFHSVFLKLLRSQGYNQQILANEKHKQIMIKKILKELRLKDDYDAETMLAMISLEKNKLNRPKDVKAKTPVEQEFKEVYERFEEVKQRYNYIDFDDILLETYYMLENNAPLLTQLQQRFHYIEVDEFQDTSYAQYEIVKLLASPRNNLFIAGDDDQAIYGWRGASHQIILSFPKEFDNTTIIALNTNYRSNPFIVGLGNEVIKLNQERFDKELYSVREEGVQPFYARPATTLDEANQILQLIQEKVDSGERNYKDFCLLYRTHSVSRSLLDQLTIHKIPFIKHGASQSFYEHSLIKPVLDHLRLVIEPFRLESLSNILPTMYIGRDDCISFIEREQWKYGEGRFPSLLHFLLLNPSLKPFQVKKVNERIDFIKSIKELEPKKALKEIIHGKGKYLEYLQSNDRSSFTMHKDIQEEMLEELMESATRFTDIPAYLQFIDEAIQGQKEMEALKTMPQKDAVSLMSIHNAKGLEFPCVFLLGASDGILPHTSSLKDANDRVTETSEALEEERRLLYVAITRAKEELYISSPQFFRGKKLDISRFLYTVRKDLPEKTSTK
;
A
#
# COMPACT_ATOMS: atom_id res chain seq x y z
N MET A 1 -12.04 -8.80 35.22
CA MET A 1 -11.35 -9.45 34.09
C MET A 1 -9.94 -8.85 34.04
N THR A 2 -8.94 -9.65 34.33
CA THR A 2 -7.54 -9.22 34.19
C THR A 2 -7.27 -8.91 32.72
N GLN A 3 -6.97 -7.66 32.40
CA GLN A 3 -6.53 -7.25 31.06
C GLN A 3 -5.29 -8.06 30.71
N GLU A 4 -5.37 -8.91 29.68
CA GLU A 4 -4.19 -9.56 29.12
C GLU A 4 -3.31 -8.49 28.49
N LYS A 5 -2.20 -8.14 29.16
CA LYS A 5 -1.19 -7.23 28.63
C LYS A 5 -0.33 -7.95 27.59
N PHE A 6 0.35 -7.18 26.72
CA PHE A 6 1.40 -7.74 25.87
C PHE A 6 2.39 -8.53 26.71
N SER A 7 2.66 -9.78 26.35
CA SER A 7 3.50 -10.68 27.11
C SER A 7 4.44 -11.47 26.20
N GLN A 8 5.68 -11.60 26.60
CA GLN A 8 6.63 -12.49 25.94
C GLN A 8 6.22 -13.97 26.10
N LYS A 9 5.48 -14.30 27.18
CA LYS A 9 5.02 -15.67 27.44
C LYS A 9 3.93 -16.18 26.53
N SER A 10 3.25 -15.32 25.79
CA SER A 10 2.17 -15.72 24.88
C SER A 10 2.63 -16.10 23.47
N LEU A 11 3.84 -15.76 23.07
CA LEU A 11 4.55 -16.47 22.03
C LEU A 11 5.36 -17.53 22.78
N THR A 12 5.17 -18.81 22.52
CA THR A 12 5.79 -19.87 23.31
C THR A 12 7.30 -19.68 23.38
N HIS A 13 7.80 -19.53 24.57
CA HIS A 13 9.19 -19.20 24.86
C HIS A 13 10.20 -20.20 24.37
N ALA A 14 9.78 -21.43 24.18
CA ALA A 14 10.73 -22.46 23.82
C ALA A 14 11.28 -22.25 22.40
N ASP A 15 10.65 -21.41 21.56
CA ASP A 15 10.76 -21.67 20.14
C ASP A 15 10.64 -20.50 19.16
N ILE A 16 10.74 -19.23 19.59
CA ILE A 16 11.07 -18.17 18.63
C ILE A 16 12.53 -18.38 18.26
N PRO A 17 12.82 -18.81 17.03
CA PRO A 17 14.18 -19.10 16.66
C PRO A 17 14.96 -17.80 16.69
N ARG A 18 16.06 -17.86 17.38
CA ARG A 18 17.06 -16.82 17.36
C ARG A 18 17.88 -17.00 16.09
N ALA A 19 17.98 -15.98 15.24
CA ALA A 19 18.88 -16.03 14.10
C ALA A 19 20.33 -16.26 14.57
N THR A 20 21.08 -16.98 13.79
CA THR A 20 22.50 -17.22 14.05
C THR A 20 23.23 -15.89 14.13
N TYR A 21 23.97 -15.71 15.22
CA TYR A 21 24.86 -14.57 15.40
C TYR A 21 26.10 -14.72 14.53
N HIS A 22 26.39 -13.71 13.72
CA HIS A 22 27.57 -13.70 12.85
C HIS A 22 28.07 -12.29 12.63
N ILE A 23 29.31 -12.02 13.07
CA ILE A 23 30.01 -10.77 12.70
C ILE A 23 30.88 -11.08 11.48
N PRO A 24 30.53 -10.57 10.30
CA PRO A 24 31.36 -10.79 9.11
C PRO A 24 32.65 -9.99 9.20
N LYS A 25 33.72 -10.51 8.59
CA LYS A 25 34.91 -9.70 8.31
C LYS A 25 34.52 -8.53 7.39
N THR A 26 35.11 -7.38 7.62
CA THR A 26 34.88 -6.17 6.83
C THR A 26 36.02 -5.87 5.88
N SER A 27 35.83 -4.93 4.98
CA SER A 27 36.83 -4.44 4.03
C SER A 27 38.18 -4.15 4.69
N THR A 28 38.18 -3.66 5.93
CA THR A 28 39.40 -3.41 6.72
C THR A 28 40.32 -4.63 6.86
N HIS A 29 39.72 -5.83 6.88
CA HIS A 29 40.47 -7.10 7.04
C HIS A 29 40.58 -7.87 5.72
N LEU A 30 39.72 -7.56 4.72
CA LEU A 30 39.60 -8.31 3.48
C LEU A 30 40.39 -7.69 2.34
N ILE A 31 40.67 -6.38 2.42
CA ILE A 31 41.40 -5.63 1.41
C ILE A 31 42.87 -5.48 1.87
N MET A 32 43.81 -5.95 1.04
CA MET A 32 45.22 -5.77 1.29
C MET A 32 45.74 -4.48 0.65
N GLU A 33 46.84 -3.92 1.14
CA GLU A 33 47.39 -2.66 0.59
C GLU A 33 47.85 -2.78 -0.86
N GLU A 34 48.27 -3.98 -1.27
CA GLU A 34 48.65 -4.32 -2.63
C GLU A 34 47.48 -4.51 -3.61
N ASP A 35 46.24 -4.58 -3.13
CA ASP A 35 45.08 -4.69 -4.01
C ASP A 35 44.93 -3.43 -4.86
N ALA A 36 44.69 -3.59 -6.14
CA ALA A 36 44.59 -2.48 -7.10
C ALA A 36 43.45 -1.47 -6.76
N ASP A 37 42.47 -1.90 -5.98
CA ASP A 37 41.33 -1.09 -5.55
C ASP A 37 41.37 -0.68 -4.06
N ALA A 38 42.50 -0.99 -3.36
CA ALA A 38 42.66 -0.68 -1.95
C ALA A 38 42.40 0.78 -1.62
N ALA A 39 42.94 1.71 -2.42
CA ALA A 39 42.78 3.14 -2.20
C ALA A 39 41.28 3.57 -2.18
N TYR A 40 40.46 2.99 -3.03
CA TYR A 40 39.00 3.27 -3.06
C TYR A 40 38.31 2.80 -1.77
N PHE A 41 38.54 1.57 -1.35
CA PHE A 41 37.92 1.03 -0.15
C PHE A 41 38.42 1.71 1.13
N ARG A 42 39.71 2.06 1.22
CA ARG A 42 40.24 2.86 2.33
C ARG A 42 39.57 4.24 2.43
N ALA A 43 39.32 4.87 1.28
CA ALA A 43 38.60 6.15 1.26
C ALA A 43 37.12 6.00 1.69
N LEU A 44 36.46 4.87 1.42
CA LEU A 44 35.13 4.56 1.93
C LEU A 44 35.14 4.34 3.46
N GLU A 45 36.13 3.60 3.98
CA GLU A 45 36.30 3.35 5.41
C GLU A 45 36.50 4.65 6.19
N GLN A 46 37.21 5.64 5.63
CA GLN A 46 37.33 6.99 6.21
C GLN A 46 35.98 7.71 6.32
N GLN A 47 35.01 7.30 5.51
CA GLN A 47 33.62 7.79 5.57
C GLN A 47 32.70 6.88 6.40
N ASN A 48 33.26 5.95 7.19
CA ASN A 48 32.53 4.95 7.97
C ASN A 48 31.67 3.99 7.12
N VAL A 49 32.06 3.72 5.88
CA VAL A 49 31.43 2.72 5.02
C VAL A 49 32.30 1.47 4.97
N PHE A 50 31.89 0.44 5.68
CA PHE A 50 32.56 -0.85 5.77
C PHE A 50 31.75 -1.91 5.06
N LEU A 51 32.34 -2.65 4.14
CA LEU A 51 31.65 -3.71 3.39
C LEU A 51 32.12 -5.08 3.87
N ASN A 52 31.18 -6.01 4.01
CA ASN A 52 31.50 -7.40 4.25
C ASN A 52 31.91 -8.13 2.97
N GLU A 53 32.32 -9.40 3.08
CA GLU A 53 32.81 -10.21 1.97
C GLU A 53 31.82 -10.26 0.79
N LYS A 54 30.54 -10.55 1.06
CA LYS A 54 29.50 -10.62 0.01
C LYS A 54 29.16 -9.28 -0.58
N GLN A 55 29.18 -8.22 0.19
CA GLN A 55 29.03 -6.85 -0.29
C GLN A 55 30.20 -6.43 -1.16
N LEU A 56 31.45 -6.79 -0.80
CA LEU A 56 32.65 -6.56 -1.63
C LEU A 56 32.58 -7.36 -2.93
N GLU A 57 32.17 -8.62 -2.88
CA GLU A 57 31.96 -9.45 -4.06
C GLU A 57 30.98 -8.78 -5.02
N ALA A 58 29.82 -8.29 -4.52
CA ALA A 58 28.81 -7.61 -5.31
C ALA A 58 29.32 -6.29 -5.93
N VAL A 59 30.13 -5.53 -5.21
CA VAL A 59 30.73 -4.28 -5.74
C VAL A 59 31.81 -4.57 -6.79
N ARG A 60 32.65 -5.57 -6.59
CA ARG A 60 33.74 -5.93 -7.50
C ARG A 60 33.29 -6.66 -8.76
N THR A 61 32.14 -7.36 -8.73
CA THR A 61 31.59 -8.07 -9.90
C THR A 61 30.92 -7.07 -10.84
N THR A 62 31.68 -6.51 -11.79
CA THR A 62 31.23 -5.42 -12.65
C THR A 62 30.68 -5.85 -14.00
N GLU A 63 31.11 -6.99 -14.53
CA GLU A 63 30.74 -7.44 -15.87
C GLU A 63 29.70 -8.57 -15.86
N GLY A 64 28.80 -8.55 -16.82
CA GLY A 64 27.75 -9.53 -17.00
C GLY A 64 26.53 -9.29 -16.09
N PRO A 65 25.54 -10.21 -16.15
CA PRO A 65 24.35 -10.12 -15.30
C PRO A 65 24.65 -10.56 -13.88
N VAL A 66 24.27 -9.73 -12.91
CA VAL A 66 24.46 -9.98 -11.49
C VAL A 66 23.12 -9.85 -10.77
N LEU A 67 22.70 -10.91 -10.09
CA LEU A 67 21.54 -10.91 -9.18
C LEU A 67 22.04 -10.84 -7.73
N THR A 68 21.81 -9.71 -7.09
CA THR A 68 22.10 -9.54 -5.66
C THR A 68 20.83 -9.78 -4.85
N LEU A 69 20.73 -10.96 -4.23
CA LEU A 69 19.65 -11.32 -3.31
C LEU A 69 19.93 -10.66 -1.96
N ALA A 70 19.29 -9.53 -1.71
CA ALA A 70 19.59 -8.69 -0.58
C ALA A 70 18.46 -8.75 0.46
N GLY A 71 18.59 -9.63 1.44
CA GLY A 71 17.62 -9.75 2.52
C GLY A 71 17.38 -8.44 3.29
N ALA A 72 16.29 -8.38 4.06
CA ALA A 72 15.94 -7.20 4.83
C ALA A 72 17.13 -6.73 5.71
N GLY A 73 17.47 -5.44 5.64
CA GLY A 73 18.54 -4.86 6.46
C GLY A 73 19.97 -5.28 6.10
N SER A 74 20.20 -5.88 4.91
CA SER A 74 21.52 -6.38 4.49
C SER A 74 22.45 -5.33 3.86
N GLY A 75 22.02 -4.05 3.78
CA GLY A 75 22.83 -2.99 3.20
C GLY A 75 22.75 -2.88 1.67
N LYS A 76 21.67 -3.35 1.04
CA LYS A 76 21.43 -3.29 -0.41
C LYS A 76 21.78 -1.94 -1.04
N THR A 77 21.23 -0.84 -0.51
CA THR A 77 21.47 0.52 -1.03
C THR A 77 22.95 0.94 -0.91
N SER A 78 23.64 0.48 0.14
CA SER A 78 25.09 0.74 0.30
C SER A 78 25.89 0.04 -0.78
N VAL A 79 25.60 -1.23 -1.07
CA VAL A 79 26.24 -1.97 -2.16
C VAL A 79 26.02 -1.27 -3.50
N LEU A 80 24.79 -0.92 -3.82
CA LEU A 80 24.38 -0.30 -5.08
C LEU A 80 25.09 1.05 -5.28
N THR A 81 25.07 1.92 -4.27
CA THR A 81 25.76 3.22 -4.37
C THR A 81 27.27 3.07 -4.42
N THR A 82 27.87 2.22 -3.59
CA THR A 82 29.32 1.97 -3.58
C THR A 82 29.80 1.40 -4.92
N ARG A 83 29.00 0.53 -5.55
CA ARG A 83 29.30 -0.01 -6.87
C ARG A 83 29.39 1.08 -7.95
N VAL A 84 28.46 2.06 -7.94
CA VAL A 84 28.55 3.24 -8.83
C VAL A 84 29.91 3.95 -8.66
N GLY A 85 30.31 4.21 -7.42
CA GLY A 85 31.60 4.82 -7.13
C GLY A 85 32.79 3.96 -7.57
N TYR A 86 32.71 2.65 -7.41
CA TYR A 86 33.72 1.69 -7.85
C TYR A 86 33.86 1.68 -9.37
N LEU A 87 32.75 1.66 -10.10
CA LEU A 87 32.75 1.76 -11.57
C LEU A 87 33.46 3.03 -12.04
N VAL A 88 33.20 4.17 -11.41
CA VAL A 88 33.75 5.45 -11.80
C VAL A 88 35.23 5.55 -11.39
N ASN A 89 35.61 5.24 -10.18
CA ASN A 89 36.93 5.52 -9.62
C ASN A 89 37.95 4.41 -9.89
N VAL A 90 37.53 3.15 -9.90
CA VAL A 90 38.41 2.00 -10.08
C VAL A 90 38.39 1.52 -11.53
N LYS A 91 37.18 1.35 -12.08
CA LYS A 91 37.02 0.88 -13.49
C LYS A 91 37.09 2.00 -14.52
N GLN A 92 37.22 3.26 -14.08
CA GLN A 92 37.33 4.45 -14.95
C GLN A 92 36.14 4.59 -15.91
N VAL A 93 34.96 4.11 -15.50
CA VAL A 93 33.73 4.24 -16.28
C VAL A 93 33.26 5.69 -16.22
N HIS A 94 32.97 6.27 -17.39
CA HIS A 94 32.42 7.62 -17.39
C HIS A 94 31.02 7.63 -16.74
N PRO A 95 30.71 8.54 -15.80
CA PRO A 95 29.42 8.53 -15.05
C PRO A 95 28.16 8.51 -15.93
N ARG A 96 28.20 9.13 -17.13
CA ARG A 96 27.10 9.13 -18.11
C ARG A 96 26.74 7.73 -18.64
N ASN A 97 27.66 6.77 -18.52
CA ASN A 97 27.46 5.40 -18.96
C ASN A 97 26.76 4.51 -17.94
N ILE A 98 26.38 5.07 -16.80
CA ILE A 98 25.70 4.38 -15.72
C ILE A 98 24.24 4.83 -15.66
N LEU A 99 23.32 3.87 -15.74
CA LEU A 99 21.89 4.05 -15.51
C LEU A 99 21.49 3.34 -14.23
N LEU A 100 20.87 4.07 -13.28
CA LEU A 100 20.38 3.53 -12.03
C LEU A 100 18.87 3.78 -11.90
N LEU A 101 18.11 2.70 -11.84
CA LEU A 101 16.66 2.71 -11.78
C LEU A 101 16.17 2.25 -10.39
N THR A 102 15.17 2.94 -9.87
CA THR A 102 14.53 2.58 -8.59
C THR A 102 13.02 2.79 -8.65
N PHE A 103 12.31 2.28 -7.65
CA PHE A 103 10.86 2.29 -7.63
C PHE A 103 10.26 3.62 -7.14
N THR A 104 10.89 4.30 -6.17
CA THR A 104 10.34 5.51 -5.55
C THR A 104 11.22 6.74 -5.76
N GLN A 105 10.59 7.93 -5.82
CA GLN A 105 11.32 9.20 -5.91
C GLN A 105 12.22 9.43 -4.70
N LYS A 106 11.76 9.05 -3.51
CA LYS A 106 12.56 9.17 -2.28
C LYS A 106 13.84 8.33 -2.34
N ALA A 107 13.74 7.07 -2.81
CA ALA A 107 14.91 6.22 -3.00
C ALA A 107 15.86 6.80 -4.06
N ALA A 108 15.33 7.30 -5.19
CA ALA A 108 16.14 7.94 -6.23
C ALA A 108 16.89 9.17 -5.70
N GLU A 109 16.27 9.99 -4.87
CA GLU A 109 16.90 11.14 -4.25
C GLU A 109 17.98 10.74 -3.24
N GLU A 110 17.66 9.77 -2.38
CA GLU A 110 18.62 9.21 -1.42
C GLU A 110 19.86 8.66 -2.11
N ILE A 111 19.67 7.86 -3.17
CA ILE A 111 20.76 7.30 -3.97
C ILE A 111 21.62 8.41 -4.59
N ARG A 112 21.01 9.41 -5.23
CA ARG A 112 21.77 10.56 -5.78
C ARG A 112 22.59 11.27 -4.73
N ASN A 113 22.00 11.51 -3.55
CA ASN A 113 22.68 12.17 -2.43
C ASN A 113 23.85 11.32 -1.89
N ARG A 114 23.70 10.00 -1.85
CA ARG A 114 24.77 9.08 -1.42
C ARG A 114 25.88 9.02 -2.47
N VAL A 115 25.55 8.87 -3.76
CA VAL A 115 26.53 8.85 -4.87
C VAL A 115 27.35 10.14 -4.89
N ALA A 116 26.72 11.30 -4.67
CA ALA A 116 27.45 12.58 -4.64
C ALA A 116 28.49 12.71 -3.51
N LYS A 117 28.37 11.89 -2.47
CA LYS A 117 29.27 11.88 -1.29
C LYS A 117 30.38 10.83 -1.39
N LEU A 118 30.36 9.96 -2.39
CA LEU A 118 31.36 8.91 -2.53
C LEU A 118 32.75 9.47 -2.80
N PRO A 119 33.82 8.79 -2.35
CA PRO A 119 35.18 9.17 -2.65
C PRO A 119 35.38 9.34 -4.18
N GLY A 120 36.09 10.39 -4.59
CA GLY A 120 36.34 10.68 -6.00
C GLY A 120 35.12 11.20 -6.80
N MET A 121 33.92 11.23 -6.21
CA MET A 121 32.74 11.82 -6.83
C MET A 121 32.57 13.26 -6.35
N ASN A 122 32.32 14.16 -7.31
CA ASN A 122 31.88 15.52 -6.99
C ASN A 122 30.47 15.74 -7.53
N HIS A 123 29.83 16.85 -7.15
CA HIS A 123 28.46 17.15 -7.61
C HIS A 123 28.33 17.18 -9.14
N ALA A 124 29.35 17.60 -9.85
CA ALA A 124 29.33 17.61 -11.32
C ALA A 124 29.34 16.18 -11.87
N ALA A 125 30.25 15.32 -11.39
CA ALA A 125 30.34 13.93 -11.80
C ALA A 125 29.05 13.14 -11.43
N SER A 126 28.51 13.34 -10.23
CA SER A 126 27.29 12.66 -9.79
C SER A 126 26.07 13.02 -10.63
N ASN A 127 25.99 14.25 -11.14
CA ASN A 127 24.90 14.69 -12.02
C ASN A 127 24.90 14.02 -13.40
N TYR A 128 26.05 13.46 -13.83
CA TYR A 128 26.11 12.70 -15.08
C TYR A 128 25.59 11.27 -14.94
N VAL A 129 25.57 10.70 -13.74
CA VAL A 129 24.90 9.42 -13.48
C VAL A 129 23.40 9.59 -13.68
N VAL A 130 22.81 8.79 -14.56
CA VAL A 130 21.37 8.84 -14.78
C VAL A 130 20.70 8.01 -13.69
N ALA A 131 20.29 8.66 -12.61
CA ALA A 131 19.59 8.01 -11.50
C ALA A 131 18.17 8.56 -11.34
N GLY A 132 17.17 7.67 -11.26
CA GLY A 132 15.77 8.07 -11.12
C GLY A 132 14.82 6.90 -11.02
N THR A 133 13.52 7.22 -10.89
CA THR A 133 12.50 6.19 -11.05
C THR A 133 12.32 5.82 -12.51
N PHE A 134 11.86 4.60 -12.81
CA PHE A 134 11.54 4.17 -14.17
C PHE A 134 10.74 5.24 -14.93
N HIS A 135 9.62 5.67 -14.36
CA HIS A 135 8.75 6.69 -14.97
C HIS A 135 9.48 8.02 -15.23
N SER A 136 10.28 8.49 -14.27
CA SER A 136 10.96 9.79 -14.40
C SER A 136 12.05 9.78 -15.49
N VAL A 137 12.79 8.67 -15.59
CA VAL A 137 13.83 8.50 -16.60
C VAL A 137 13.22 8.34 -17.99
N PHE A 138 12.23 7.47 -18.12
CA PHE A 138 11.61 7.19 -19.41
C PHE A 138 10.72 8.33 -19.91
N LEU A 139 10.06 9.07 -19.02
CA LEU A 139 9.39 10.30 -19.42
C LEU A 139 10.37 11.34 -20.00
N LYS A 140 11.53 11.51 -19.40
CA LYS A 140 12.58 12.40 -19.96
C LYS A 140 13.05 11.91 -21.33
N LEU A 141 13.19 10.60 -21.49
CA LEU A 141 13.54 10.02 -22.78
C LEU A 141 12.46 10.31 -23.84
N LEU A 142 11.19 10.03 -23.53
CA LEU A 142 10.05 10.34 -24.41
C LEU A 142 10.03 11.83 -24.79
N ARG A 143 10.21 12.72 -23.80
CA ARG A 143 10.29 14.18 -24.03
C ARG A 143 11.38 14.56 -25.00
N SER A 144 12.55 13.93 -24.90
CA SER A 144 13.68 14.16 -25.81
C SER A 144 13.40 13.70 -27.26
N GLN A 145 12.43 12.82 -27.44
CA GLN A 145 11.99 12.31 -28.75
C GLN A 145 10.71 13.01 -29.26
N GLY A 146 10.30 14.12 -28.65
CA GLY A 146 9.20 14.94 -29.15
C GLY A 146 7.81 14.60 -28.56
N TYR A 147 7.71 13.65 -27.65
CA TYR A 147 6.44 13.40 -26.92
C TYR A 147 6.13 14.58 -26.01
N ASN A 148 5.06 15.32 -26.30
CA ASN A 148 4.71 16.57 -25.62
C ASN A 148 3.36 16.52 -24.85
N GLN A 149 2.74 15.33 -24.75
CA GLN A 149 1.46 15.13 -24.09
C GLN A 149 1.50 15.56 -22.62
N GLN A 150 0.37 16.08 -22.12
CA GLN A 150 0.20 16.38 -20.70
C GLN A 150 0.00 15.08 -19.89
N ILE A 151 0.56 15.03 -18.69
CA ILE A 151 0.42 13.85 -17.83
C ILE A 151 -0.97 13.86 -17.17
N LEU A 152 -1.77 12.85 -17.45
CA LEU A 152 -3.05 12.59 -16.80
C LEU A 152 -2.83 11.88 -15.46
N ALA A 153 -2.39 12.64 -14.45
CA ALA A 153 -2.04 12.10 -13.13
C ALA A 153 -3.24 11.96 -12.17
N ASN A 154 -4.33 12.68 -12.42
CA ASN A 154 -5.47 12.73 -11.50
C ASN A 154 -6.42 11.54 -11.74
N GLU A 155 -6.45 10.59 -10.78
CA GLU A 155 -7.29 9.39 -10.84
C GLU A 155 -8.79 9.71 -10.95
N LYS A 156 -9.28 10.74 -10.24
CA LYS A 156 -10.68 11.17 -10.35
C LYS A 156 -11.01 11.63 -11.77
N HIS A 157 -10.06 12.31 -12.42
CA HIS A 157 -10.26 12.74 -13.82
C HIS A 157 -10.33 11.51 -14.75
N LYS A 158 -9.46 10.52 -14.59
CA LYS A 158 -9.54 9.26 -15.35
C LYS A 158 -10.86 8.53 -15.13
N GLN A 159 -11.31 8.42 -13.89
CA GLN A 159 -12.61 7.82 -13.57
C GLN A 159 -13.79 8.56 -14.23
N ILE A 160 -13.78 9.91 -14.27
CA ILE A 160 -14.81 10.70 -14.96
C ILE A 160 -14.80 10.41 -16.47
N MET A 161 -13.61 10.28 -17.07
CA MET A 161 -13.49 9.93 -18.50
C MET A 161 -14.08 8.54 -18.76
N ILE A 162 -13.73 7.54 -17.99
CA ILE A 162 -14.30 6.18 -18.13
C ILE A 162 -15.81 6.18 -17.92
N LYS A 163 -16.34 6.88 -16.89
CA LYS A 163 -17.80 6.97 -16.67
C LYS A 163 -18.55 7.58 -17.86
N LYS A 164 -17.96 8.55 -18.56
CA LYS A 164 -18.53 9.10 -19.78
C LYS A 164 -18.53 8.07 -20.91
N ILE A 165 -17.42 7.37 -21.11
CA ILE A 165 -17.28 6.32 -22.11
C ILE A 165 -18.31 5.20 -21.87
N LEU A 166 -18.39 4.69 -20.64
CA LEU A 166 -19.36 3.66 -20.25
C LEU A 166 -20.81 4.11 -20.52
N LYS A 167 -21.12 5.40 -20.27
CA LYS A 167 -22.44 5.96 -20.58
C LYS A 167 -22.70 6.01 -22.09
N GLU A 168 -21.73 6.42 -22.89
CA GLU A 168 -21.82 6.45 -24.35
C GLU A 168 -22.05 5.07 -24.95
N LEU A 169 -21.36 4.05 -24.40
CA LEU A 169 -21.47 2.65 -24.79
C LEU A 169 -22.70 1.94 -24.20
N ARG A 170 -23.50 2.59 -23.37
CA ARG A 170 -24.66 2.04 -22.63
C ARG A 170 -24.30 0.94 -21.62
N LEU A 171 -23.06 0.96 -21.14
CA LEU A 171 -22.48 0.01 -20.17
C LEU A 171 -22.37 0.61 -18.76
N LYS A 172 -23.00 1.76 -18.50
CA LYS A 172 -22.82 2.53 -17.24
C LYS A 172 -23.18 1.75 -15.98
N ASP A 173 -24.18 0.87 -16.10
CA ASP A 173 -24.69 0.11 -14.95
C ASP A 173 -24.02 -1.28 -14.81
N ASP A 174 -23.18 -1.66 -15.79
CA ASP A 174 -22.55 -2.98 -15.85
C ASP A 174 -21.10 -2.98 -15.31
N TYR A 175 -20.42 -1.83 -15.37
CA TYR A 175 -19.00 -1.74 -15.02
C TYR A 175 -18.68 -0.55 -14.13
N ASP A 176 -17.81 -0.78 -13.13
CA ASP A 176 -17.20 0.28 -12.34
C ASP A 176 -16.00 0.91 -13.07
N ALA A 177 -15.89 2.23 -13.01
CA ALA A 177 -14.83 2.97 -13.67
C ALA A 177 -13.43 2.67 -13.10
N GLU A 178 -13.34 2.38 -11.80
CA GLU A 178 -12.08 2.06 -11.14
C GLU A 178 -11.58 0.68 -11.58
N THR A 179 -12.47 -0.29 -11.65
CA THR A 179 -12.18 -1.64 -12.15
C THR A 179 -11.70 -1.59 -13.62
N MET A 180 -12.38 -0.81 -14.47
CA MET A 180 -11.95 -0.66 -15.85
C MET A 180 -10.57 -0.05 -15.97
N LEU A 181 -10.25 0.97 -15.19
CA LEU A 181 -8.91 1.56 -15.15
C LEU A 181 -7.86 0.57 -14.68
N ALA A 182 -8.17 -0.25 -13.66
CA ALA A 182 -7.25 -1.27 -13.16
C ALA A 182 -6.97 -2.34 -14.25
N MET A 183 -7.99 -2.78 -14.99
CA MET A 183 -7.81 -3.72 -16.09
C MET A 183 -6.99 -3.11 -17.24
N ILE A 184 -7.24 -1.86 -17.61
CA ILE A 184 -6.45 -1.14 -18.63
C ILE A 184 -4.99 -1.02 -18.19
N SER A 185 -4.75 -0.65 -16.94
CA SER A 185 -3.39 -0.59 -16.36
C SER A 185 -2.68 -1.94 -16.43
N LEU A 186 -3.38 -3.03 -16.07
CA LEU A 186 -2.84 -4.39 -16.14
C LEU A 186 -2.44 -4.77 -17.57
N GLU A 187 -3.27 -4.48 -18.58
CA GLU A 187 -2.95 -4.77 -19.98
C GLU A 187 -1.76 -3.93 -20.47
N LYS A 188 -1.70 -2.64 -20.11
CA LYS A 188 -0.53 -1.80 -20.44
C LYS A 188 0.76 -2.31 -19.80
N ASN A 189 0.71 -2.77 -18.56
CA ASN A 189 1.85 -3.36 -17.87
C ASN A 189 2.30 -4.69 -18.50
N LYS A 190 1.41 -5.39 -19.24
CA LYS A 190 1.75 -6.54 -20.10
C LYS A 190 2.20 -6.13 -21.52
N LEU A 191 2.37 -4.85 -21.79
CA LEU A 191 2.68 -4.28 -23.11
C LEU A 191 1.58 -4.49 -24.16
N ASN A 192 0.33 -4.72 -23.76
CA ASN A 192 -0.81 -4.85 -24.67
C ASN A 192 -1.45 -3.49 -24.93
N ARG A 193 -1.46 -3.07 -26.19
CA ARG A 193 -2.33 -2.00 -26.68
C ARG A 193 -3.74 -2.54 -26.90
N PRO A 194 -4.79 -1.70 -27.07
CA PRO A 194 -6.15 -2.19 -27.32
C PRO A 194 -6.24 -3.24 -28.42
N LYS A 195 -5.50 -3.06 -29.53
CA LYS A 195 -5.47 -4.00 -30.66
C LYS A 195 -4.94 -5.39 -30.29
N ASP A 196 -4.07 -5.48 -29.26
CA ASP A 196 -3.39 -6.71 -28.84
C ASP A 196 -4.24 -7.51 -27.84
N VAL A 197 -5.29 -6.90 -27.27
CA VAL A 197 -6.23 -7.55 -26.35
C VAL A 197 -7.02 -8.62 -27.08
N LYS A 198 -6.88 -9.88 -26.62
CA LYS A 198 -7.63 -11.03 -27.13
C LYS A 198 -9.02 -11.05 -26.48
N ALA A 199 -10.04 -10.70 -27.25
CA ALA A 199 -11.43 -10.68 -26.80
C ALA A 199 -12.17 -11.90 -27.36
N LYS A 200 -12.46 -12.88 -26.51
CA LYS A 200 -13.17 -14.12 -26.85
C LYS A 200 -14.62 -14.12 -26.36
N THR A 201 -14.89 -13.41 -25.29
CA THR A 201 -16.22 -13.29 -24.66
C THR A 201 -16.81 -11.91 -24.91
N PRO A 202 -18.14 -11.73 -24.79
CA PRO A 202 -18.77 -10.41 -24.88
C PRO A 202 -18.17 -9.41 -23.89
N VAL A 203 -17.90 -9.83 -22.65
CA VAL A 203 -17.30 -8.98 -21.60
C VAL A 203 -15.90 -8.50 -22.00
N GLU A 204 -15.09 -9.38 -22.59
CA GLU A 204 -13.74 -9.02 -23.07
C GLU A 204 -13.83 -8.07 -24.29
N GLN A 205 -14.86 -8.20 -25.14
CA GLN A 205 -15.10 -7.28 -26.25
C GLN A 205 -15.51 -5.90 -25.75
N GLU A 206 -16.42 -5.83 -24.77
CA GLU A 206 -16.82 -4.58 -24.12
C GLU A 206 -15.64 -3.89 -23.43
N PHE A 207 -14.82 -4.64 -22.70
CA PHE A 207 -13.58 -4.12 -22.11
C PHE A 207 -12.64 -3.54 -23.17
N LYS A 208 -12.42 -4.27 -24.26
CA LYS A 208 -11.56 -3.83 -25.37
C LYS A 208 -12.07 -2.53 -25.97
N GLU A 209 -13.39 -2.40 -26.20
CA GLU A 209 -14.01 -1.19 -26.73
C GLU A 209 -13.86 0.00 -25.75
N VAL A 210 -14.03 -0.22 -24.46
CA VAL A 210 -13.79 0.82 -23.44
C VAL A 210 -12.33 1.26 -23.46
N TYR A 211 -11.38 0.33 -23.56
CA TYR A 211 -9.96 0.62 -23.62
C TYR A 211 -9.62 1.42 -24.90
N GLU A 212 -10.11 1.03 -26.07
CA GLU A 212 -9.94 1.75 -27.33
C GLU A 212 -10.45 3.19 -27.22
N ARG A 213 -11.67 3.37 -26.69
CA ARG A 213 -12.27 4.70 -26.49
C ARG A 213 -11.48 5.55 -25.50
N PHE A 214 -10.96 4.96 -24.45
CA PHE A 214 -10.14 5.69 -23.47
C PHE A 214 -8.85 6.22 -24.10
N GLU A 215 -8.17 5.41 -24.93
CA GLU A 215 -6.98 5.85 -25.66
C GLU A 215 -7.31 6.95 -26.69
N GLU A 216 -8.42 6.82 -27.45
CA GLU A 216 -8.90 7.85 -28.37
C GLU A 216 -9.14 9.20 -27.67
N VAL A 217 -9.77 9.16 -26.49
CA VAL A 217 -10.05 10.38 -25.71
C VAL A 217 -8.74 11.00 -25.23
N LYS A 218 -7.79 10.20 -24.71
CA LYS A 218 -6.46 10.70 -24.32
C LYS A 218 -5.73 11.33 -25.50
N GLN A 219 -5.72 10.68 -26.65
CA GLN A 219 -5.10 11.22 -27.86
C GLN A 219 -5.72 12.55 -28.29
N ARG A 220 -7.06 12.65 -28.29
CA ARG A 220 -7.79 13.88 -28.66
C ARG A 220 -7.43 15.07 -27.77
N TYR A 221 -7.23 14.84 -26.46
CA TYR A 221 -6.88 15.89 -25.50
C TYR A 221 -5.37 16.01 -25.25
N ASN A 222 -4.55 15.31 -26.02
CA ASN A 222 -3.09 15.29 -25.89
C ASN A 222 -2.63 14.88 -24.48
N TYR A 223 -3.21 13.81 -23.94
CA TYR A 223 -2.86 13.25 -22.64
C TYR A 223 -2.01 11.98 -22.76
N ILE A 224 -1.16 11.75 -21.74
CA ILE A 224 -0.44 10.51 -21.47
C ILE A 224 -0.59 10.17 -19.99
N ASP A 225 -0.91 8.92 -19.64
CA ASP A 225 -0.92 8.48 -18.25
C ASP A 225 0.40 7.83 -17.84
N PHE A 226 0.51 7.40 -16.58
CA PHE A 226 1.76 6.79 -16.10
C PHE A 226 2.08 5.46 -16.77
N ASP A 227 1.08 4.62 -17.04
CA ASP A 227 1.29 3.33 -17.71
C ASP A 227 1.73 3.52 -19.16
N ASP A 228 1.24 4.56 -19.84
CA ASP A 228 1.68 4.91 -21.20
C ASP A 228 3.16 5.27 -21.26
N ILE A 229 3.72 5.87 -20.22
CA ILE A 229 5.15 6.23 -20.20
C ILE A 229 6.00 4.97 -20.44
N LEU A 230 5.64 3.87 -19.80
CA LEU A 230 6.34 2.60 -19.98
C LEU A 230 6.02 1.98 -21.35
N LEU A 231 4.73 1.89 -21.68
CA LEU A 231 4.23 1.31 -22.92
C LEU A 231 4.85 2.00 -24.16
N GLU A 232 4.78 3.33 -24.21
CA GLU A 232 5.32 4.09 -25.33
C GLU A 232 6.85 4.08 -25.38
N THR A 233 7.52 4.02 -24.23
CA THR A 233 8.98 3.85 -24.19
C THR A 233 9.38 2.51 -24.78
N TYR A 234 8.71 1.42 -24.41
CA TYR A 234 8.98 0.10 -24.97
C TYR A 234 8.82 0.09 -26.49
N TYR A 235 7.66 0.51 -26.99
CA TYR A 235 7.41 0.51 -28.44
C TYR A 235 8.28 1.50 -29.22
N MET A 236 8.64 2.63 -28.63
CA MET A 236 9.58 3.57 -29.24
C MET A 236 10.95 2.92 -29.41
N LEU A 237 11.44 2.19 -28.41
CA LEU A 237 12.75 1.52 -28.48
C LEU A 237 12.70 0.32 -29.43
N GLU A 238 11.64 -0.48 -29.40
CA GLU A 238 11.46 -1.63 -30.29
C GLU A 238 11.42 -1.24 -31.76
N ASN A 239 10.78 -0.11 -32.08
CA ASN A 239 10.60 0.34 -33.48
C ASN A 239 11.64 1.37 -33.94
N ASN A 240 12.61 1.77 -33.10
CA ASN A 240 13.64 2.73 -33.43
C ASN A 240 15.04 2.17 -33.14
N ALA A 241 15.52 1.27 -34.00
CA ALA A 241 16.81 0.63 -33.83
C ALA A 241 18.01 1.63 -33.73
N PRO A 242 18.08 2.77 -34.48
CA PRO A 242 19.11 3.76 -34.27
C PRO A 242 19.12 4.36 -32.85
N LEU A 243 17.96 4.72 -32.31
CA LEU A 243 17.81 5.25 -30.94
C LEU A 243 18.24 4.21 -29.93
N LEU A 244 17.73 2.97 -30.07
CA LEU A 244 18.10 1.87 -29.19
C LEU A 244 19.60 1.63 -29.16
N THR A 245 20.25 1.56 -30.33
CA THR A 245 21.72 1.43 -30.44
C THR A 245 22.43 2.58 -29.75
N GLN A 246 21.98 3.81 -29.92
CA GLN A 246 22.56 4.98 -29.26
C GLN A 246 22.49 4.88 -27.74
N LEU A 247 21.35 4.41 -27.21
CA LEU A 247 21.16 4.25 -25.76
C LEU A 247 21.97 3.07 -25.21
N GLN A 248 22.07 1.96 -25.92
CA GLN A 248 22.95 0.83 -25.61
C GLN A 248 24.45 1.21 -25.62
N GLN A 249 24.84 2.10 -26.50
CA GLN A 249 26.20 2.67 -26.52
C GLN A 249 26.39 3.69 -25.40
N ARG A 250 25.34 4.32 -24.92
CA ARG A 250 25.41 5.27 -23.80
C ARG A 250 25.44 4.54 -22.46
N PHE A 251 24.52 3.60 -22.22
CA PHE A 251 24.36 2.92 -20.93
C PHE A 251 25.10 1.58 -20.95
N HIS A 252 26.34 1.59 -20.47
CA HIS A 252 27.15 0.38 -20.39
C HIS A 252 26.85 -0.45 -19.17
N TYR A 253 26.38 0.18 -18.09
CA TYR A 253 26.05 -0.43 -16.81
C TYR A 253 24.67 0.03 -16.40
N ILE A 254 23.79 -0.94 -16.13
CA ILE A 254 22.43 -0.68 -15.70
C ILE A 254 22.25 -1.32 -14.33
N GLU A 255 21.83 -0.53 -13.36
CA GLU A 255 21.56 -0.97 -12.00
C GLU A 255 20.09 -0.78 -11.66
N VAL A 256 19.45 -1.80 -11.10
CA VAL A 256 18.03 -1.75 -10.72
C VAL A 256 17.88 -2.11 -9.25
N ASP A 257 17.35 -1.17 -8.47
CA ASP A 257 17.01 -1.36 -7.07
C ASP A 257 15.56 -1.86 -6.91
N GLU A 258 15.26 -2.58 -5.83
CA GLU A 258 13.95 -3.18 -5.54
C GLU A 258 13.38 -4.00 -6.70
N PHE A 259 14.25 -4.80 -7.34
CA PHE A 259 13.93 -5.51 -8.58
C PHE A 259 12.72 -6.44 -8.47
N GLN A 260 12.41 -6.98 -7.29
CA GLN A 260 11.22 -7.80 -7.03
C GLN A 260 9.90 -7.06 -7.25
N ASP A 261 9.91 -5.72 -7.33
CA ASP A 261 8.72 -4.89 -7.57
C ASP A 261 8.56 -4.47 -9.04
N THR A 262 9.41 -5.00 -9.91
CA THR A 262 9.44 -4.64 -11.33
C THR A 262 8.24 -5.24 -12.07
N SER A 263 7.56 -4.42 -12.89
CA SER A 263 6.52 -4.89 -13.81
C SER A 263 7.12 -5.46 -15.09
N TYR A 264 6.32 -6.24 -15.83
CA TYR A 264 6.76 -6.82 -17.09
C TYR A 264 7.23 -5.75 -18.09
N ALA A 265 6.49 -4.65 -18.23
CA ALA A 265 6.88 -3.54 -19.11
C ALA A 265 8.23 -2.91 -18.72
N GLN A 266 8.47 -2.71 -17.42
CA GLN A 266 9.75 -2.20 -16.92
C GLN A 266 10.90 -3.15 -17.23
N TYR A 267 10.67 -4.44 -17.01
CA TYR A 267 11.68 -5.47 -17.26
C TYR A 267 12.07 -5.57 -18.74
N GLU A 268 11.08 -5.60 -19.64
CA GLU A 268 11.35 -5.66 -21.07
C GLU A 268 12.14 -4.42 -21.57
N ILE A 269 11.85 -3.23 -21.07
CA ILE A 269 12.63 -2.03 -21.39
C ILE A 269 14.08 -2.18 -20.92
N VAL A 270 14.29 -2.68 -19.69
CA VAL A 270 15.65 -2.90 -19.16
C VAL A 270 16.41 -3.92 -20.00
N LYS A 271 15.77 -5.02 -20.42
CA LYS A 271 16.38 -6.02 -21.30
C LYS A 271 16.84 -5.42 -22.64
N LEU A 272 15.98 -4.63 -23.29
CA LEU A 272 16.32 -3.93 -24.52
C LEU A 272 17.57 -3.04 -24.34
N LEU A 273 17.60 -2.26 -23.25
CA LEU A 273 18.70 -1.34 -22.99
C LEU A 273 20.00 -2.06 -22.61
N ALA A 274 19.93 -3.17 -21.89
CA ALA A 274 21.09 -3.93 -21.42
C ALA A 274 21.79 -4.69 -22.54
N SER A 275 21.05 -5.13 -23.59
CA SER A 275 21.58 -5.87 -24.72
C SER A 275 22.56 -5.00 -25.56
N PRO A 276 23.61 -5.58 -26.16
CA PRO A 276 24.06 -6.96 -26.03
C PRO A 276 25.05 -7.21 -24.89
N ARG A 277 25.43 -6.18 -24.12
CA ARG A 277 26.46 -6.29 -23.06
C ARG A 277 25.99 -7.06 -21.87
N ASN A 278 24.70 -6.90 -21.50
CA ASN A 278 24.08 -7.49 -20.34
C ASN A 278 24.80 -7.19 -19.00
N ASN A 279 25.49 -6.04 -18.91
CA ASN A 279 26.03 -5.55 -17.64
C ASN A 279 24.88 -5.01 -16.80
N LEU A 280 24.07 -5.92 -16.31
CA LEU A 280 22.84 -5.67 -15.58
C LEU A 280 23.01 -6.13 -14.14
N PHE A 281 23.12 -5.17 -13.23
CA PHE A 281 23.17 -5.41 -11.80
C PHE A 281 21.77 -5.19 -11.20
N ILE A 282 21.15 -6.24 -10.73
CA ILE A 282 19.85 -6.16 -10.06
C ILE A 282 19.99 -6.48 -8.58
N ALA A 283 19.37 -5.64 -7.76
CA ALA A 283 19.33 -5.82 -6.32
C ALA A 283 17.86 -5.93 -5.86
N GLY A 284 17.53 -6.98 -5.13
CA GLY A 284 16.18 -7.22 -4.69
C GLY A 284 16.09 -8.27 -3.60
N ASP A 285 14.91 -8.36 -3.00
CA ASP A 285 14.54 -9.38 -2.03
C ASP A 285 13.23 -10.03 -2.47
N ASP A 286 13.30 -11.23 -3.02
CA ASP A 286 12.12 -11.99 -3.45
C ASP A 286 11.12 -12.24 -2.32
N ASP A 287 11.59 -12.31 -1.06
CA ASP A 287 10.74 -12.41 0.12
C ASP A 287 10.01 -11.09 0.47
N GLN A 288 10.32 -9.99 -0.19
CA GLN A 288 9.63 -8.69 -0.05
C GLN A 288 8.80 -8.29 -1.27
N ALA A 289 8.48 -9.21 -2.19
CA ALA A 289 7.59 -8.98 -3.32
C ALA A 289 6.13 -8.91 -2.86
N ILE A 290 5.58 -7.69 -2.71
CA ILE A 290 4.23 -7.42 -2.17
C ILE A 290 3.40 -6.45 -3.02
N TYR A 291 3.78 -6.21 -4.27
CA TYR A 291 3.09 -5.29 -5.18
C TYR A 291 2.49 -6.00 -6.40
N GLY A 292 2.16 -7.30 -6.30
CA GLY A 292 1.51 -8.06 -7.36
C GLY A 292 0.23 -7.38 -7.86
N TRP A 293 -0.56 -6.82 -6.96
CA TRP A 293 -1.77 -6.06 -7.28
C TRP A 293 -1.54 -4.76 -8.10
N ARG A 294 -0.28 -4.28 -8.20
CA ARG A 294 0.14 -3.14 -9.05
C ARG A 294 0.78 -3.58 -10.37
N GLY A 295 0.73 -4.85 -10.70
CA GLY A 295 1.33 -5.38 -11.92
C GLY A 295 2.81 -5.75 -11.80
N ALA A 296 3.40 -5.69 -10.59
CA ALA A 296 4.71 -6.30 -10.34
C ALA A 296 4.60 -7.84 -10.47
N SER A 297 5.65 -8.48 -10.93
CA SER A 297 5.68 -9.94 -11.05
C SER A 297 6.87 -10.52 -10.29
N HIS A 298 6.56 -11.27 -9.22
CA HIS A 298 7.55 -12.00 -8.45
C HIS A 298 8.33 -13.00 -9.32
N GLN A 299 7.71 -13.56 -10.35
CA GLN A 299 8.35 -14.50 -11.27
C GLN A 299 9.54 -13.88 -12.02
N ILE A 300 9.55 -12.55 -12.22
CA ILE A 300 10.65 -11.86 -12.93
C ILE A 300 11.98 -12.04 -12.19
N ILE A 301 12.01 -11.83 -10.87
CA ILE A 301 13.26 -12.01 -10.11
C ILE A 301 13.65 -13.49 -10.04
N LEU A 302 12.68 -14.40 -9.94
CA LEU A 302 12.95 -15.84 -9.87
C LEU A 302 13.43 -16.42 -11.22
N SER A 303 12.96 -15.88 -12.34
CA SER A 303 13.34 -16.33 -13.70
C SER A 303 14.63 -15.70 -14.20
N PHE A 304 15.09 -14.61 -13.60
CA PHE A 304 16.25 -13.85 -14.07
C PHE A 304 17.50 -14.71 -14.36
N PRO A 305 17.93 -15.65 -13.49
CA PRO A 305 19.10 -16.49 -13.78
C PRO A 305 18.88 -17.50 -14.92
N LYS A 306 17.62 -17.72 -15.32
CA LYS A 306 17.29 -18.61 -16.46
C LYS A 306 17.24 -17.84 -17.77
N GLU A 307 16.95 -16.54 -17.72
CA GLU A 307 16.87 -15.68 -18.91
C GLU A 307 18.24 -15.08 -19.31
N PHE A 308 19.12 -14.91 -18.33
CA PHE A 308 20.47 -14.42 -18.57
C PHE A 308 21.48 -15.51 -18.26
N ASP A 309 22.08 -16.08 -19.30
CA ASP A 309 23.17 -17.05 -19.14
C ASP A 309 24.34 -16.45 -18.35
N ASN A 310 24.99 -17.27 -17.53
CA ASN A 310 26.12 -16.88 -16.69
C ASN A 310 25.80 -15.81 -15.63
N THR A 311 24.55 -15.71 -15.17
CA THR A 311 24.19 -14.82 -14.06
C THR A 311 24.97 -15.18 -12.79
N THR A 312 25.69 -14.20 -12.25
CA THR A 312 26.31 -14.32 -10.93
C THR A 312 25.27 -14.02 -9.86
N ILE A 313 24.98 -14.98 -8.98
CA ILE A 313 24.05 -14.80 -7.87
C ILE A 313 24.84 -14.55 -6.57
N ILE A 314 24.61 -13.43 -5.92
CA ILE A 314 25.27 -13.05 -4.67
C ILE A 314 24.22 -12.82 -3.60
N ALA A 315 24.25 -13.61 -2.52
CA ALA A 315 23.30 -13.48 -1.42
C ALA A 315 23.87 -12.62 -0.29
N LEU A 316 23.21 -11.52 0.04
CA LEU A 316 23.54 -10.67 1.17
C LEU A 316 22.71 -11.12 2.40
N ASN A 317 23.23 -12.05 3.15
CA ASN A 317 22.51 -12.72 4.25
C ASN A 317 22.71 -12.07 5.62
N THR A 318 23.55 -11.04 5.75
CA THR A 318 23.84 -10.40 7.02
C THR A 318 22.87 -9.25 7.29
N ASN A 319 22.05 -9.36 8.33
CA ASN A 319 21.13 -8.32 8.77
C ASN A 319 21.82 -7.40 9.79
N TYR A 320 21.92 -6.12 9.45
CA TYR A 320 22.50 -5.06 10.30
C TYR A 320 21.42 -4.25 11.04
N ARG A 321 20.15 -4.47 10.75
CA ARG A 321 19.02 -3.66 11.22
C ARG A 321 18.47 -4.15 12.55
N SER A 322 18.03 -5.40 12.56
CA SER A 322 17.13 -5.94 13.58
C SER A 322 17.86 -6.80 14.62
N ASN A 323 17.26 -6.95 15.80
CA ASN A 323 17.74 -7.88 16.80
C ASN A 323 17.56 -9.36 16.36
N PRO A 324 18.29 -10.32 16.96
CA PRO A 324 18.33 -11.71 16.47
C PRO A 324 16.98 -12.43 16.55
N PHE A 325 16.08 -12.06 17.46
CA PHE A 325 14.77 -12.69 17.57
C PHE A 325 13.78 -12.20 16.49
N ILE A 326 13.90 -10.93 16.09
CA ILE A 326 13.11 -10.39 14.98
C ILE A 326 13.55 -11.03 13.67
N VAL A 327 14.87 -11.17 13.46
CA VAL A 327 15.43 -11.84 12.28
C VAL A 327 15.01 -13.31 12.24
N GLY A 328 15.14 -14.02 13.37
CA GLY A 328 14.76 -15.43 13.49
C GLY A 328 13.26 -15.66 13.23
N LEU A 329 12.40 -14.80 13.78
CA LEU A 329 10.97 -14.87 13.50
C LEU A 329 10.67 -14.65 12.00
N GLY A 330 11.34 -13.69 11.37
CA GLY A 330 11.22 -13.44 9.94
C GLY A 330 11.61 -14.66 9.11
N ASN A 331 12.78 -15.27 9.40
CA ASN A 331 13.25 -16.48 8.75
C ASN A 331 12.22 -17.62 8.88
N GLU A 332 11.68 -17.85 10.09
CA GLU A 332 10.68 -18.91 10.33
C GLU A 332 9.38 -18.71 9.56
N VAL A 333 8.89 -17.48 9.51
CA VAL A 333 7.65 -17.17 8.79
C VAL A 333 7.84 -17.40 7.30
N ILE A 334 8.94 -16.91 6.72
CA ILE A 334 9.08 -16.88 5.25
C ILE A 334 9.52 -18.20 4.63
N LYS A 335 10.17 -19.08 5.38
CA LYS A 335 10.65 -20.38 4.86
C LYS A 335 9.57 -21.31 4.36
N LEU A 336 8.30 -21.04 4.70
CA LEU A 336 7.16 -21.84 4.25
C LEU A 336 6.67 -21.47 2.84
N ASN A 337 7.15 -20.37 2.26
CA ASN A 337 6.91 -20.07 0.86
C ASN A 337 7.72 -21.04 0.00
N GLN A 338 7.08 -21.57 -1.06
CA GLN A 338 7.69 -22.53 -1.97
C GLN A 338 8.46 -21.83 -3.08
N GLU A 339 7.90 -20.74 -3.61
CA GLU A 339 8.51 -19.99 -4.70
C GLU A 339 9.41 -18.87 -4.14
N ARG A 340 10.66 -19.23 -3.81
CA ARG A 340 11.67 -18.31 -3.31
C ARG A 340 13.08 -18.86 -3.51
N PHE A 341 14.08 -17.96 -3.46
CA PHE A 341 15.47 -18.37 -3.34
C PHE A 341 15.74 -18.86 -1.92
N ASP A 342 16.49 -19.95 -1.80
CA ASP A 342 16.89 -20.46 -0.50
C ASP A 342 17.93 -19.53 0.14
N LYS A 343 17.53 -18.85 1.19
CA LYS A 343 18.38 -17.95 1.97
C LYS A 343 17.91 -17.86 3.41
N GLU A 344 18.85 -17.70 4.32
CA GLU A 344 18.63 -17.47 5.75
C GLU A 344 19.44 -16.26 6.18
N LEU A 345 18.81 -15.35 6.96
CA LEU A 345 19.47 -14.16 7.45
C LEU A 345 20.16 -14.40 8.79
N TYR A 346 21.39 -13.88 8.91
CA TYR A 346 22.18 -13.86 10.14
C TYR A 346 22.08 -12.49 10.81
N SER A 347 22.15 -12.44 12.16
CA SER A 347 22.17 -11.18 12.89
C SER A 347 23.59 -10.80 13.28
N VAL A 348 23.94 -9.52 13.15
CA VAL A 348 25.17 -8.95 13.72
C VAL A 348 25.03 -8.60 15.21
N ARG A 349 23.81 -8.67 15.74
CA ARG A 349 23.53 -8.44 17.16
C ARG A 349 23.44 -9.78 17.86
N GLU A 350 24.13 -9.89 18.99
CA GLU A 350 24.10 -11.09 19.82
C GLU A 350 22.84 -11.12 20.69
N GLU A 351 22.44 -9.97 21.21
CA GLU A 351 21.32 -9.85 22.15
C GLU A 351 20.17 -9.05 21.57
N GLY A 352 18.99 -9.17 22.16
CA GLY A 352 17.80 -8.43 21.82
C GLY A 352 16.59 -8.87 22.62
N VAL A 353 15.49 -8.13 22.45
CA VAL A 353 14.23 -8.43 23.10
C VAL A 353 13.40 -9.34 22.20
N GLN A 354 12.84 -10.40 22.79
CA GLN A 354 11.91 -11.27 22.06
C GLN A 354 10.63 -10.49 21.67
N PRO A 355 10.04 -10.79 20.53
CA PRO A 355 8.73 -10.22 20.15
C PRO A 355 7.66 -10.47 21.21
N PHE A 356 6.85 -9.44 21.44
CA PHE A 356 5.72 -9.49 22.35
C PHE A 356 4.43 -9.86 21.60
N TYR A 357 3.55 -10.59 22.26
CA TYR A 357 2.28 -10.97 21.68
C TYR A 357 1.13 -10.67 22.65
N ALA A 358 -0.02 -10.25 22.07
CA ALA A 358 -1.26 -10.06 22.82
C ALA A 358 -2.46 -10.65 22.09
N ARG A 359 -3.43 -11.14 22.87
CA ARG A 359 -4.71 -11.65 22.38
C ARG A 359 -5.87 -10.84 22.98
N PRO A 360 -6.00 -9.53 22.64
CA PRO A 360 -7.07 -8.67 23.17
C PRO A 360 -8.45 -9.19 22.77
N ALA A 361 -9.49 -8.87 23.55
CA ALA A 361 -10.83 -9.34 23.26
C ALA A 361 -11.38 -8.71 21.97
N THR A 362 -11.18 -7.40 21.78
CA THR A 362 -11.67 -6.64 20.62
C THR A 362 -10.58 -5.74 20.03
N THR A 363 -10.83 -5.14 18.87
CA THR A 363 -9.95 -4.12 18.29
C THR A 363 -9.89 -2.83 19.12
N LEU A 364 -10.92 -2.56 19.93
CA LEU A 364 -10.89 -1.44 20.88
C LEU A 364 -9.94 -1.75 22.05
N ASP A 365 -10.00 -2.97 22.59
CA ASP A 365 -9.08 -3.39 23.66
C ASP A 365 -7.63 -3.45 23.12
N GLU A 366 -7.45 -3.88 21.88
CA GLU A 366 -6.17 -3.82 21.17
C GLU A 366 -5.61 -2.39 21.14
N ALA A 367 -6.41 -1.43 20.69
CA ALA A 367 -6.03 -0.04 20.65
C ALA A 367 -5.66 0.52 22.02
N ASN A 368 -6.47 0.26 23.05
CA ASN A 368 -6.23 0.74 24.41
C ASN A 368 -4.92 0.19 25.00
N GLN A 369 -4.63 -1.10 24.81
CA GLN A 369 -3.38 -1.72 25.28
C GLN A 369 -2.17 -1.11 24.58
N ILE A 370 -2.25 -0.86 23.27
CA ILE A 370 -1.17 -0.24 22.51
C ILE A 370 -0.91 1.18 23.01
N LEU A 371 -1.97 1.99 23.17
CA LEU A 371 -1.83 3.37 23.64
C LEU A 371 -1.25 3.43 25.05
N GLN A 372 -1.72 2.59 25.95
CA GLN A 372 -1.18 2.50 27.30
C GLN A 372 0.33 2.21 27.29
N LEU A 373 0.78 1.24 26.47
CA LEU A 373 2.18 0.87 26.40
C LEU A 373 3.04 1.99 25.78
N ILE A 374 2.54 2.66 24.73
CA ILE A 374 3.21 3.82 24.13
C ILE A 374 3.36 4.93 25.17
N GLN A 375 2.29 5.24 25.91
CA GLN A 375 2.30 6.30 26.91
C GLN A 375 3.25 5.96 28.07
N GLU A 376 3.22 4.71 28.59
CA GLU A 376 4.14 4.24 29.63
C GLU A 376 5.62 4.41 29.22
N LYS A 377 5.98 4.08 27.96
CA LYS A 377 7.36 4.22 27.44
C LYS A 377 7.77 5.66 27.19
N VAL A 378 6.83 6.52 26.79
CA VAL A 378 7.11 7.96 26.60
C VAL A 378 7.23 8.69 27.93
N ASP A 379 6.34 8.40 28.88
CA ASP A 379 6.34 9.03 30.21
C ASP A 379 7.56 8.62 31.03
N SER A 380 8.07 7.40 30.84
CA SER A 380 9.33 6.95 31.46
C SER A 380 10.59 7.54 30.80
N GLY A 381 10.45 8.20 29.65
CA GLY A 381 11.59 8.72 28.87
C GLY A 381 12.38 7.64 28.11
N GLU A 382 11.87 6.40 28.06
CA GLU A 382 12.51 5.31 27.32
C GLU A 382 12.46 5.53 25.81
N ARG A 383 11.35 6.11 25.30
CA ARG A 383 11.07 6.33 23.88
C ARG A 383 10.44 7.70 23.64
N ASN A 384 10.54 8.18 22.38
CA ASN A 384 9.74 9.28 21.86
C ASN A 384 8.62 8.73 20.97
N TYR A 385 7.57 9.53 20.73
CA TYR A 385 6.46 9.12 19.84
C TYR A 385 6.93 8.72 18.43
N LYS A 386 7.94 9.38 17.88
CA LYS A 386 8.52 9.08 16.55
C LYS A 386 9.18 7.71 16.44
N ASP A 387 9.49 7.07 17.56
CA ASP A 387 10.13 5.76 17.60
C ASP A 387 9.14 4.62 17.34
N PHE A 388 7.83 4.92 17.40
CA PHE A 388 6.76 3.95 17.23
C PHE A 388 6.15 3.96 15.83
N CYS A 389 5.93 2.77 15.29
CA CYS A 389 5.18 2.56 14.07
C CYS A 389 4.06 1.52 14.29
N LEU A 390 2.85 1.88 13.88
CA LEU A 390 1.65 1.05 13.99
C LEU A 390 1.29 0.56 12.59
N LEU A 391 1.44 -0.75 12.36
CA LEU A 391 1.25 -1.40 11.06
C LEU A 391 -0.06 -2.17 11.02
N TYR A 392 -0.79 -2.02 9.94
CA TYR A 392 -2.04 -2.73 9.69
C TYR A 392 -2.13 -3.21 8.23
N ARG A 393 -2.92 -4.27 8.00
CA ARG A 393 -3.15 -4.80 6.66
C ARG A 393 -4.08 -3.92 5.83
N THR A 394 -5.22 -3.53 6.39
CA THR A 394 -6.24 -2.69 5.75
C THR A 394 -6.63 -1.50 6.65
N HIS A 395 -7.09 -0.42 6.03
CA HIS A 395 -7.48 0.78 6.75
C HIS A 395 -8.63 0.57 7.74
N SER A 396 -9.50 -0.40 7.49
CA SER A 396 -10.61 -0.72 8.39
C SER A 396 -10.13 -1.21 9.76
N VAL A 397 -9.03 -1.97 9.82
CA VAL A 397 -8.43 -2.44 11.07
C VAL A 397 -7.92 -1.30 11.94
N SER A 398 -7.47 -0.21 11.33
CA SER A 398 -6.86 0.93 12.06
C SER A 398 -7.87 1.91 12.66
N ARG A 399 -9.17 1.79 12.38
CA ARG A 399 -10.17 2.79 12.81
C ARG A 399 -10.21 2.95 14.33
N SER A 400 -10.39 1.86 15.08
CA SER A 400 -10.45 1.92 16.57
C SER A 400 -9.19 2.58 17.14
N LEU A 401 -8.03 2.28 16.56
CA LEU A 401 -6.77 2.86 16.99
C LEU A 401 -6.70 4.37 16.69
N LEU A 402 -7.11 4.80 15.49
CA LEU A 402 -7.16 6.22 15.11
C LEU A 402 -8.09 7.02 16.02
N ASP A 403 -9.27 6.45 16.33
CA ASP A 403 -10.23 7.05 17.24
C ASP A 403 -9.61 7.25 18.64
N GLN A 404 -8.94 6.22 19.18
CA GLN A 404 -8.33 6.29 20.50
C GLN A 404 -7.14 7.26 20.54
N LEU A 405 -6.25 7.25 19.53
CA LEU A 405 -5.15 8.22 19.42
C LEU A 405 -5.69 9.67 19.43
N THR A 406 -6.79 9.91 18.72
CA THR A 406 -7.43 11.22 18.67
C THR A 406 -8.02 11.64 20.01
N ILE A 407 -8.77 10.74 20.68
CA ILE A 407 -9.38 10.99 22.00
C ILE A 407 -8.31 11.30 23.05
N HIS A 408 -7.24 10.53 23.08
CA HIS A 408 -6.14 10.69 24.03
C HIS A 408 -5.13 11.78 23.60
N LYS A 409 -5.37 12.46 22.48
CA LYS A 409 -4.51 13.54 21.92
C LYS A 409 -3.04 13.11 21.75
N ILE A 410 -2.80 11.82 21.47
CA ILE A 410 -1.48 11.33 21.15
C ILE A 410 -1.11 11.79 19.74
N PRO A 411 0.04 12.45 19.53
CA PRO A 411 0.41 12.95 18.22
C PRO A 411 0.70 11.79 17.27
N PHE A 412 0.07 11.80 16.08
CA PHE A 412 0.30 10.77 15.07
C PHE A 412 0.34 11.31 13.64
N ILE A 413 1.01 10.59 12.76
CA ILE A 413 1.03 10.83 11.32
C ILE A 413 0.51 9.60 10.61
N LYS A 414 -0.65 9.73 9.97
CA LYS A 414 -1.19 8.70 9.08
C LYS A 414 -0.55 8.82 7.70
N HIS A 415 0.17 7.80 7.25
CA HIS A 415 0.73 7.72 5.91
C HIS A 415 -0.27 7.08 4.93
N GLY A 416 -0.31 7.59 3.69
CA GLY A 416 -1.29 7.17 2.67
C GLY A 416 -2.48 8.12 2.57
N ALA A 417 -3.67 7.60 2.25
CA ALA A 417 -4.86 8.43 2.07
C ALA A 417 -5.21 9.22 3.34
N SER A 418 -5.39 10.53 3.18
CA SER A 418 -5.63 11.46 4.29
C SER A 418 -7.09 11.50 4.73
N GLN A 419 -8.02 11.00 3.92
CA GLN A 419 -9.44 11.06 4.20
C GLN A 419 -9.81 10.26 5.46
N SER A 420 -10.62 10.86 6.35
CA SER A 420 -11.18 10.18 7.50
C SER A 420 -12.12 9.05 7.07
N PHE A 421 -12.16 7.95 7.83
CA PHE A 421 -13.12 6.87 7.65
C PHE A 421 -14.56 7.38 7.59
N TYR A 422 -14.90 8.33 8.47
CA TYR A 422 -16.24 8.91 8.58
C TYR A 422 -16.62 9.88 7.43
N GLU A 423 -15.63 10.38 6.69
CA GLU A 423 -15.84 11.23 5.50
C GLU A 423 -15.87 10.43 4.19
N HIS A 424 -15.65 9.10 4.23
CA HIS A 424 -15.66 8.26 3.05
C HIS A 424 -17.03 8.29 2.34
N SER A 425 -17.03 8.32 1.00
CA SER A 425 -18.25 8.47 0.18
C SER A 425 -19.31 7.41 0.45
N LEU A 426 -18.90 6.22 0.88
CA LEU A 426 -19.80 5.12 1.26
C LEU A 426 -20.37 5.27 2.67
N ILE A 427 -19.64 5.87 3.61
CA ILE A 427 -20.01 6.01 5.01
C ILE A 427 -20.84 7.28 5.27
N LYS A 428 -20.44 8.38 4.62
CA LYS A 428 -21.07 9.69 4.81
C LYS A 428 -22.58 9.70 4.60
N PRO A 429 -23.18 9.08 3.55
CA PRO A 429 -24.65 9.05 3.41
C PRO A 429 -25.36 8.32 4.54
N VAL A 430 -24.75 7.28 5.14
CA VAL A 430 -25.32 6.56 6.28
C VAL A 430 -25.36 7.47 7.51
N LEU A 431 -24.27 8.17 7.81
CA LEU A 431 -24.18 9.13 8.90
C LEU A 431 -25.12 10.33 8.68
N ASP A 432 -25.31 10.77 7.44
CA ASP A 432 -26.18 11.88 7.09
C ASP A 432 -27.68 11.55 7.34
N HIS A 433 -28.08 10.29 7.30
CA HIS A 433 -29.41 9.90 7.80
C HIS A 433 -29.54 10.17 9.29
N LEU A 434 -28.52 9.86 10.10
CA LEU A 434 -28.52 10.16 11.54
C LEU A 434 -28.45 11.67 11.80
N ARG A 435 -27.68 12.43 11.00
CA ARG A 435 -27.62 13.89 11.13
C ARG A 435 -28.98 14.54 10.86
N LEU A 436 -29.73 14.08 9.87
CA LEU A 436 -31.06 14.61 9.58
C LEU A 436 -32.11 14.33 10.66
N VAL A 437 -31.86 13.35 11.57
CA VAL A 437 -32.69 13.16 12.77
C VAL A 437 -32.57 14.34 13.72
N ILE A 438 -31.37 14.94 13.83
CA ILE A 438 -31.07 16.02 14.80
C ILE A 438 -31.15 17.37 14.11
N GLU A 439 -30.61 17.48 12.90
CA GLU A 439 -30.52 18.70 12.09
C GLU A 439 -31.36 18.55 10.80
N PRO A 440 -32.71 18.62 10.89
CA PRO A 440 -33.58 18.32 9.75
C PRO A 440 -33.48 19.34 8.59
N PHE A 441 -32.75 20.44 8.78
CA PHE A 441 -32.49 21.48 7.80
C PHE A 441 -31.06 21.49 7.25
N ARG A 442 -30.25 20.45 7.54
CA ARG A 442 -28.89 20.34 7.05
C ARG A 442 -28.86 19.97 5.56
N LEU A 443 -28.63 21.00 4.70
CA LEU A 443 -28.67 20.84 3.25
C LEU A 443 -27.62 19.85 2.72
N GLU A 444 -26.42 19.86 3.31
CA GLU A 444 -25.35 18.92 2.94
C GLU A 444 -25.79 17.46 3.17
N SER A 445 -26.38 17.17 4.31
CA SER A 445 -26.84 15.81 4.64
C SER A 445 -27.97 15.37 3.71
N LEU A 446 -28.91 16.26 3.41
CA LEU A 446 -29.94 15.97 2.41
C LEU A 446 -29.32 15.66 1.05
N SER A 447 -28.38 16.48 0.58
CA SER A 447 -27.69 16.28 -0.70
C SER A 447 -27.08 14.88 -0.81
N ASN A 448 -26.45 14.39 0.25
CA ASN A 448 -25.79 13.08 0.25
C ASN A 448 -26.76 11.89 0.25
N ILE A 449 -27.99 12.05 0.76
CA ILE A 449 -28.97 10.95 0.78
C ILE A 449 -29.89 10.96 -0.46
N LEU A 450 -29.99 12.06 -1.23
CA LEU A 450 -30.84 12.15 -2.43
C LEU A 450 -30.67 10.98 -3.40
N PRO A 451 -29.43 10.53 -3.73
CA PRO A 451 -29.22 9.40 -4.63
C PRO A 451 -29.88 8.10 -4.13
N THR A 452 -29.98 7.88 -2.82
CA THR A 452 -30.63 6.70 -2.24
C THR A 452 -32.14 6.66 -2.50
N MET A 453 -32.71 7.76 -2.96
CA MET A 453 -34.10 7.91 -3.40
C MET A 453 -34.22 8.05 -4.92
N TYR A 454 -33.12 7.83 -5.66
CA TYR A 454 -33.03 7.99 -7.11
C TYR A 454 -33.32 9.43 -7.59
N ILE A 455 -32.89 10.41 -6.80
CA ILE A 455 -33.10 11.84 -7.08
C ILE A 455 -31.75 12.49 -7.40
N GLY A 456 -31.70 13.25 -8.49
CA GLY A 456 -30.50 14.02 -8.87
C GLY A 456 -30.18 15.12 -7.86
N ARG A 457 -28.91 15.27 -7.52
CA ARG A 457 -28.47 16.27 -6.52
C ARG A 457 -28.67 17.70 -6.99
N ASP A 458 -28.13 18.03 -8.17
CA ASP A 458 -27.98 19.41 -8.64
C ASP A 458 -29.33 20.14 -8.79
N ASP A 459 -30.28 19.50 -9.45
CA ASP A 459 -31.60 20.10 -9.68
C ASP A 459 -32.40 20.32 -8.39
N CYS A 460 -32.28 19.36 -7.45
CA CYS A 460 -32.96 19.43 -6.16
C CYS A 460 -32.37 20.46 -5.23
N ILE A 461 -31.05 20.52 -5.14
CA ILE A 461 -30.37 21.52 -4.29
C ILE A 461 -30.65 22.91 -4.82
N SER A 462 -30.52 23.13 -6.15
CA SER A 462 -30.87 24.41 -6.79
C SER A 462 -32.34 24.82 -6.57
N PHE A 463 -33.26 23.85 -6.55
CA PHE A 463 -34.67 24.11 -6.22
C PHE A 463 -34.80 24.58 -4.76
N ILE A 464 -34.18 23.89 -3.81
CA ILE A 464 -34.27 24.22 -2.38
C ILE A 464 -33.66 25.61 -2.14
N GLU A 465 -32.44 25.89 -2.63
CA GLU A 465 -31.77 27.19 -2.48
C GLU A 465 -32.56 28.34 -3.05
N ARG A 466 -33.20 28.16 -4.23
CA ARG A 466 -34.01 29.19 -4.87
C ARG A 466 -35.32 29.42 -4.16
N GLU A 467 -35.99 28.37 -3.70
CA GLU A 467 -37.39 28.44 -3.25
C GLU A 467 -37.53 28.60 -1.72
N GLN A 468 -36.53 28.20 -0.91
CA GLN A 468 -36.62 28.28 0.55
C GLN A 468 -36.89 29.72 1.06
N TRP A 469 -36.39 30.75 0.37
CA TRP A 469 -36.60 32.15 0.71
C TRP A 469 -38.05 32.63 0.61
N LYS A 470 -38.90 31.91 -0.15
CA LYS A 470 -40.31 32.24 -0.31
C LYS A 470 -41.18 31.85 0.88
N TYR A 471 -40.61 31.02 1.76
CA TYR A 471 -41.33 30.43 2.88
C TYR A 471 -40.64 30.81 4.16
N GLY A 472 -41.37 31.39 5.15
CA GLY A 472 -40.81 31.77 6.44
C GLY A 472 -40.24 30.58 7.23
N GLU A 473 -39.31 30.87 8.15
CA GLU A 473 -38.76 29.86 9.05
C GLU A 473 -39.85 29.11 9.81
N GLY A 474 -39.72 27.79 9.96
CA GLY A 474 -40.64 26.95 10.72
C GLY A 474 -41.89 26.47 9.95
N ARG A 475 -42.11 26.83 8.69
CA ARG A 475 -43.26 26.37 7.91
C ARG A 475 -43.22 24.86 7.59
N PHE A 476 -42.03 24.28 7.46
CA PHE A 476 -41.85 22.84 7.19
C PHE A 476 -41.06 22.18 8.33
N PRO A 477 -41.38 20.93 8.66
CA PRO A 477 -40.63 20.20 9.70
C PRO A 477 -39.21 19.80 9.31
N SER A 478 -38.90 19.74 8.01
CA SER A 478 -37.55 19.38 7.49
C SER A 478 -37.41 19.75 6.02
N LEU A 479 -36.17 19.75 5.49
CA LEU A 479 -35.91 19.90 4.06
C LEU A 479 -36.54 18.80 3.19
N LEU A 480 -36.74 17.59 3.71
CA LEU A 480 -37.44 16.52 3.00
C LEU A 480 -38.90 16.87 2.77
N HIS A 481 -39.62 17.50 3.72
CA HIS A 481 -40.96 17.98 3.51
C HIS A 481 -41.02 19.12 2.50
N PHE A 482 -40.02 19.99 2.53
CA PHE A 482 -39.88 21.07 1.57
C PHE A 482 -39.61 20.52 0.15
N LEU A 483 -38.81 19.46 0.02
CA LEU A 483 -38.50 18.81 -1.25
C LEU A 483 -39.76 18.29 -1.99
N LEU A 484 -40.81 17.90 -1.25
CA LEU A 484 -42.09 17.45 -1.83
C LEU A 484 -42.79 18.54 -2.65
N LEU A 485 -42.42 19.80 -2.48
CA LEU A 485 -42.94 20.91 -3.33
C LEU A 485 -42.27 20.99 -4.71
N ASN A 486 -41.19 20.21 -4.93
CA ASN A 486 -40.48 20.25 -6.21
C ASN A 486 -41.31 19.59 -7.31
N PRO A 487 -41.80 20.37 -8.33
CA PRO A 487 -42.68 19.85 -9.38
C PRO A 487 -41.99 18.90 -10.35
N SER A 488 -40.64 18.84 -10.32
CA SER A 488 -39.87 17.96 -11.19
C SER A 488 -39.77 16.52 -10.67
N LEU A 489 -40.23 16.27 -9.43
CA LEU A 489 -40.22 14.92 -8.86
C LEU A 489 -41.22 14.00 -9.53
N LYS A 490 -40.78 12.84 -9.93
CA LYS A 490 -41.65 11.77 -10.43
C LYS A 490 -42.50 11.15 -9.32
N PRO A 491 -43.68 10.58 -9.61
CA PRO A 491 -44.55 10.00 -8.58
C PRO A 491 -43.86 8.96 -7.66
N PHE A 492 -42.97 8.12 -8.22
CA PHE A 492 -42.23 7.14 -7.42
C PHE A 492 -41.19 7.81 -6.50
N GLN A 493 -40.60 8.94 -6.91
CA GLN A 493 -39.67 9.72 -6.10
C GLN A 493 -40.37 10.39 -4.94
N VAL A 494 -41.57 10.97 -5.18
CA VAL A 494 -42.43 11.51 -4.12
C VAL A 494 -42.75 10.43 -3.06
N LYS A 495 -43.09 9.23 -3.53
CA LYS A 495 -43.31 8.08 -2.62
C LYS A 495 -42.04 7.77 -1.80
N LYS A 496 -40.87 7.75 -2.46
CA LYS A 496 -39.58 7.50 -1.78
C LYS A 496 -39.25 8.57 -0.75
N VAL A 497 -39.52 9.85 -1.02
CA VAL A 497 -39.31 10.94 -0.07
C VAL A 497 -40.21 10.78 1.14
N ASN A 498 -41.51 10.46 0.96
CA ASN A 498 -42.42 10.19 2.08
C ASN A 498 -41.97 8.98 2.93
N GLU A 499 -41.61 7.87 2.31
CA GLU A 499 -41.04 6.72 2.98
C GLU A 499 -39.79 7.10 3.80
N ARG A 500 -38.93 8.01 3.28
CA ARG A 500 -37.73 8.48 3.97
C ARG A 500 -38.04 9.39 5.16
N ILE A 501 -39.06 10.25 5.05
CA ILE A 501 -39.55 11.08 6.16
C ILE A 501 -39.99 10.21 7.32
N ASP A 502 -40.84 9.22 7.04
CA ASP A 502 -41.33 8.31 8.07
C ASP A 502 -40.23 7.43 8.68
N PHE A 503 -39.28 7.02 7.84
CA PHE A 503 -38.12 6.27 8.28
C PHE A 503 -37.22 7.07 9.22
N ILE A 504 -36.87 8.32 8.88
CA ILE A 504 -36.03 9.18 9.74
C ILE A 504 -36.70 9.43 11.09
N LYS A 505 -38.04 9.59 11.12
CA LYS A 505 -38.78 9.69 12.37
C LYS A 505 -38.68 8.39 13.21
N SER A 506 -38.73 7.24 12.56
CA SER A 506 -38.72 5.93 13.26
C SER A 506 -37.39 5.57 13.90
N ILE A 507 -36.29 6.10 13.42
CA ILE A 507 -34.94 5.82 13.97
C ILE A 507 -34.52 6.79 15.09
N LYS A 508 -35.31 7.85 15.35
CA LYS A 508 -34.93 8.93 16.26
C LYS A 508 -34.65 8.46 17.70
N GLU A 509 -35.43 7.54 18.18
CA GLU A 509 -35.33 7.03 19.56
C GLU A 509 -34.51 5.72 19.68
N LEU A 510 -33.86 5.30 18.56
CA LEU A 510 -33.05 4.10 18.57
C LEU A 510 -31.63 4.40 19.05
N GLU A 511 -31.01 3.44 19.72
CA GLU A 511 -29.55 3.45 19.94
C GLU A 511 -28.78 3.52 18.61
N PRO A 512 -27.64 4.19 18.55
CA PRO A 512 -26.90 4.41 17.29
C PRO A 512 -26.64 3.13 16.48
N LYS A 513 -26.20 2.05 17.10
CA LYS A 513 -25.97 0.76 16.42
C LYS A 513 -27.24 0.18 15.79
N LYS A 514 -28.38 0.28 16.48
CA LYS A 514 -29.67 -0.17 15.97
C LYS A 514 -30.16 0.72 14.83
N ALA A 515 -29.99 2.03 14.97
CA ALA A 515 -30.33 2.99 13.92
C ALA A 515 -29.49 2.76 12.64
N LEU A 516 -28.18 2.56 12.78
CA LEU A 516 -27.31 2.21 11.66
C LEU A 516 -27.72 0.90 11.00
N LYS A 517 -28.06 -0.12 11.76
CA LYS A 517 -28.56 -1.39 11.22
C LYS A 517 -29.83 -1.21 10.39
N GLU A 518 -30.75 -0.38 10.87
CA GLU A 518 -31.98 -0.05 10.15
C GLU A 518 -31.72 0.76 8.87
N ILE A 519 -30.73 1.67 8.88
CA ILE A 519 -30.32 2.43 7.68
C ILE A 519 -29.70 1.50 6.64
N ILE A 520 -28.82 0.62 7.07
CA ILE A 520 -28.02 -0.21 6.17
C ILE A 520 -28.82 -1.40 5.63
N HIS A 521 -29.39 -2.20 6.54
CA HIS A 521 -30.03 -3.50 6.23
C HIS A 521 -31.54 -3.49 6.35
N GLY A 522 -32.11 -2.52 7.12
CA GLY A 522 -33.55 -2.44 7.39
C GLY A 522 -34.29 -1.57 6.38
N LYS A 523 -35.27 -0.78 6.87
CA LYS A 523 -36.14 0.09 6.05
C LYS A 523 -35.39 1.18 5.26
N GLY A 524 -34.16 1.54 5.68
CA GLY A 524 -33.28 2.48 4.99
C GLY A 524 -32.80 1.96 3.63
N LYS A 525 -32.63 0.63 3.48
CA LYS A 525 -32.27 -0.07 2.23
C LYS A 525 -30.98 0.44 1.60
N TYR A 526 -30.01 0.89 2.40
CA TYR A 526 -28.81 1.47 1.87
C TYR A 526 -27.93 0.44 1.14
N LEU A 527 -27.80 -0.76 1.71
CA LEU A 527 -27.03 -1.84 1.08
C LEU A 527 -27.70 -2.33 -0.22
N GLU A 528 -29.05 -2.45 -0.24
CA GLU A 528 -29.79 -2.76 -1.48
C GLU A 528 -29.56 -1.70 -2.56
N TYR A 529 -29.52 -0.41 -2.17
CA TYR A 529 -29.21 0.69 -3.08
C TYR A 529 -27.80 0.55 -3.66
N LEU A 530 -26.79 0.26 -2.84
CA LEU A 530 -25.42 0.06 -3.32
C LEU A 530 -25.34 -1.14 -4.28
N GLN A 531 -25.94 -2.26 -3.91
CA GLN A 531 -25.95 -3.46 -4.73
C GLN A 531 -26.75 -3.31 -6.03
N SER A 532 -27.80 -2.49 -6.07
CA SER A 532 -28.57 -2.24 -7.27
C SER A 532 -27.84 -1.35 -8.29
N ASN A 533 -26.92 -0.52 -7.82
CA ASN A 533 -26.09 0.35 -8.67
C ASN A 533 -24.74 -0.29 -9.05
N ASP A 534 -24.37 -1.38 -8.39
CA ASP A 534 -23.13 -2.09 -8.60
C ASP A 534 -23.44 -3.47 -9.19
N ARG A 535 -23.80 -3.49 -10.48
CA ARG A 535 -23.99 -4.72 -11.24
C ARG A 535 -22.66 -5.38 -11.64
N SER A 536 -21.54 -4.73 -11.31
CA SER A 536 -20.24 -5.34 -11.53
C SER A 536 -20.09 -6.57 -10.64
N SER A 537 -20.04 -7.72 -11.27
CA SER A 537 -19.83 -9.04 -10.66
C SER A 537 -18.45 -9.24 -10.03
N PHE A 538 -17.74 -8.15 -9.66
CA PHE A 538 -16.44 -8.23 -9.00
C PHE A 538 -16.63 -8.31 -7.49
N THR A 539 -16.52 -9.55 -6.98
CA THR A 539 -16.65 -9.96 -5.56
C THR A 539 -15.81 -9.13 -4.59
N MET A 540 -14.63 -8.66 -4.97
CA MET A 540 -13.75 -7.88 -4.08
C MET A 540 -14.35 -6.52 -3.67
N HIS A 541 -15.10 -5.85 -4.55
CA HIS A 541 -15.65 -4.53 -4.25
C HIS A 541 -16.83 -4.61 -3.27
N LYS A 542 -17.66 -5.66 -3.39
CA LYS A 542 -18.79 -5.90 -2.48
C LYS A 542 -18.33 -6.22 -1.07
N ASP A 543 -17.33 -7.06 -0.93
CA ASP A 543 -16.77 -7.44 0.36
C ASP A 543 -16.22 -6.21 1.12
N ILE A 544 -15.52 -5.30 0.41
CA ILE A 544 -14.99 -4.05 1.01
C ILE A 544 -16.14 -3.13 1.47
N GLN A 545 -17.21 -3.00 0.69
CA GLN A 545 -18.37 -2.17 1.06
C GLN A 545 -19.04 -2.70 2.34
N GLU A 546 -19.32 -3.99 2.40
CA GLU A 546 -19.90 -4.63 3.57
C GLU A 546 -18.98 -4.52 4.79
N GLU A 547 -17.67 -4.73 4.60
CA GLU A 547 -16.68 -4.57 5.65
C GLU A 547 -16.67 -3.16 6.26
N MET A 548 -16.73 -2.11 5.42
CA MET A 548 -16.77 -0.74 5.89
C MET A 548 -18.05 -0.41 6.64
N LEU A 549 -19.19 -0.94 6.20
CA LEU A 549 -20.48 -0.73 6.87
C LEU A 549 -20.56 -1.49 8.20
N GLU A 550 -20.02 -2.72 8.28
CA GLU A 550 -19.88 -3.47 9.53
C GLU A 550 -18.98 -2.72 10.54
N GLU A 551 -17.87 -2.15 10.07
CA GLU A 551 -16.96 -1.36 10.89
C GLU A 551 -17.62 -0.08 11.43
N LEU A 552 -18.48 0.58 10.63
CA LEU A 552 -19.28 1.71 11.09
C LEU A 552 -20.26 1.30 12.20
N MET A 553 -20.95 0.19 12.03
CA MET A 553 -21.87 -0.33 13.07
C MET A 553 -21.12 -0.66 14.36
N GLU A 554 -19.93 -1.22 14.26
CA GLU A 554 -19.11 -1.52 15.44
C GLU A 554 -18.65 -0.25 16.17
N SER A 555 -18.33 0.85 15.45
CA SER A 555 -17.96 2.12 16.07
C SER A 555 -19.04 2.71 16.97
N ALA A 556 -20.30 2.39 16.69
CA ALA A 556 -21.45 2.90 17.42
C ALA A 556 -21.81 2.09 18.70
N THR A 557 -21.17 0.92 18.92
CA THR A 557 -21.56 -0.05 19.96
C THR A 557 -21.54 0.53 21.38
N ARG A 558 -20.67 1.47 21.65
CA ARG A 558 -20.51 2.07 22.99
C ARG A 558 -21.42 3.26 23.28
N PHE A 559 -22.20 3.72 22.28
CA PHE A 559 -23.04 4.91 22.42
C PHE A 559 -24.53 4.51 22.62
N THR A 560 -25.19 5.22 23.52
CA THR A 560 -26.59 5.01 23.85
C THR A 560 -27.54 5.94 23.10
N ASP A 561 -27.02 7.08 22.59
CA ASP A 561 -27.82 8.07 21.88
C ASP A 561 -27.11 8.61 20.65
N ILE A 562 -27.90 9.02 19.66
CA ILE A 562 -27.39 9.51 18.37
C ILE A 562 -26.60 10.82 18.50
N PRO A 563 -27.01 11.83 19.30
CA PRO A 563 -26.22 13.04 19.48
C PRO A 563 -24.80 12.80 19.97
N ALA A 564 -24.61 12.00 21.02
CA ALA A 564 -23.30 11.69 21.56
C ALA A 564 -22.41 10.95 20.52
N TYR A 565 -23.01 10.04 19.74
CA TYR A 565 -22.28 9.35 18.68
C TYR A 565 -21.83 10.31 17.55
N LEU A 566 -22.69 11.22 17.10
CA LEU A 566 -22.35 12.20 16.07
C LEU A 566 -21.32 13.21 16.55
N GLN A 567 -21.42 13.67 17.81
CA GLN A 567 -20.41 14.53 18.41
C GLN A 567 -19.03 13.84 18.41
N PHE A 568 -18.96 12.60 18.84
CA PHE A 568 -17.74 11.80 18.79
C PHE A 568 -17.14 11.73 17.36
N ILE A 569 -17.99 11.51 16.36
CA ILE A 569 -17.54 11.47 14.96
C ILE A 569 -16.94 12.81 14.53
N ASP A 570 -17.59 13.91 14.88
CA ASP A 570 -17.12 15.25 14.53
C ASP A 570 -15.79 15.59 15.21
N GLU A 571 -15.63 15.21 16.48
CA GLU A 571 -14.38 15.31 17.22
C GLU A 571 -13.28 14.45 16.60
N ALA A 572 -13.59 13.22 16.19
CA ALA A 572 -12.65 12.32 15.52
C ALA A 572 -12.19 12.87 14.16
N ILE A 573 -13.10 13.42 13.36
CA ILE A 573 -12.77 14.06 12.07
C ILE A 573 -11.88 15.28 12.29
N GLN A 574 -12.25 16.15 13.24
CA GLN A 574 -11.50 17.36 13.53
C GLN A 574 -10.10 17.05 14.05
N GLY A 575 -9.98 16.15 15.02
CA GLY A 575 -8.69 15.73 15.55
C GLY A 575 -7.77 15.09 14.50
N GLN A 576 -8.33 14.27 13.57
CA GLN A 576 -7.54 13.76 12.47
C GLN A 576 -7.03 14.86 11.53
N LYS A 577 -7.82 15.91 11.27
CA LYS A 577 -7.39 17.06 10.47
C LYS A 577 -6.27 17.85 11.17
N GLU A 578 -6.34 18.00 12.48
CA GLU A 578 -5.27 18.64 13.27
C GLU A 578 -3.96 17.83 13.20
N MET A 579 -4.05 16.49 13.30
CA MET A 579 -2.88 15.62 13.17
C MET A 579 -2.30 15.65 11.74
N GLU A 580 -3.13 15.83 10.70
CA GLU A 580 -2.66 15.99 9.32
C GLU A 580 -1.71 17.18 9.16
N ALA A 581 -1.93 18.28 9.90
CA ALA A 581 -1.06 19.44 9.89
C ALA A 581 0.35 19.13 10.40
N LEU A 582 0.53 18.11 11.24
CA LEU A 582 1.85 17.67 11.69
C LEU A 582 2.74 17.18 10.54
N LYS A 583 2.17 16.70 9.43
CA LYS A 583 2.96 16.22 8.28
C LYS A 583 3.91 17.28 7.70
N THR A 584 3.59 18.53 7.84
CA THR A 584 4.36 19.65 7.27
C THR A 584 5.42 20.23 8.23
N MET A 585 5.43 19.80 9.50
CA MET A 585 6.36 20.31 10.50
C MET A 585 7.76 19.66 10.40
N PRO A 586 8.87 20.43 10.52
CA PRO A 586 10.21 19.89 10.27
C PRO A 586 10.75 18.94 11.34
N GLN A 587 10.36 19.04 12.59
CA GLN A 587 10.76 18.14 13.68
C GLN A 587 9.52 17.55 14.33
N LYS A 588 9.14 16.35 13.89
CA LYS A 588 7.90 15.70 14.31
C LYS A 588 8.20 14.62 15.35
N ASP A 589 7.72 14.83 16.57
CA ASP A 589 7.62 13.74 17.53
C ASP A 589 6.18 13.22 17.51
N ALA A 590 5.92 12.22 16.64
CA ALA A 590 4.60 11.67 16.42
C ALA A 590 4.68 10.20 16.01
N VAL A 591 3.71 9.40 16.46
CA VAL A 591 3.58 7.99 16.11
C VAL A 591 3.28 7.85 14.61
N SER A 592 3.97 6.95 13.93
CA SER A 592 3.71 6.65 12.51
C SER A 592 2.62 5.58 12.38
N LEU A 593 1.58 5.86 11.59
CA LEU A 593 0.53 4.89 11.24
C LEU A 593 0.51 4.65 9.75
N MET A 594 0.58 3.38 9.34
CA MET A 594 0.56 3.03 7.92
C MET A 594 0.17 1.59 7.66
N SER A 595 -0.29 1.32 6.43
CA SER A 595 -0.42 -0.06 5.99
C SER A 595 0.96 -0.72 5.86
N ILE A 596 1.02 -2.03 5.99
CA ILE A 596 2.28 -2.79 5.83
C ILE A 596 2.93 -2.49 4.46
N HIS A 597 2.13 -2.33 3.40
CA HIS A 597 2.62 -1.94 2.08
C HIS A 597 3.37 -0.60 2.07
N ASN A 598 2.84 0.39 2.78
CA ASN A 598 3.47 1.72 2.87
C ASN A 598 4.71 1.74 3.76
N ALA A 599 4.89 0.73 4.61
CA ALA A 599 6.06 0.59 5.48
C ALA A 599 7.27 -0.04 4.78
N LYS A 600 7.08 -0.60 3.58
CA LYS A 600 8.20 -1.17 2.81
C LYS A 600 9.27 -0.11 2.56
N GLY A 601 10.54 -0.47 2.77
CA GLY A 601 11.67 0.45 2.69
C GLY A 601 11.90 1.31 3.93
N LEU A 602 10.98 1.32 4.90
CA LEU A 602 11.14 2.04 6.17
C LEU A 602 11.59 1.10 7.29
N GLU A 603 11.99 1.69 8.44
CA GLU A 603 12.44 0.95 9.62
C GLU A 603 12.25 1.80 10.88
N PHE A 604 11.85 1.17 11.98
CA PHE A 604 11.50 1.85 13.22
C PHE A 604 12.07 1.10 14.44
N PRO A 605 12.43 1.82 15.53
CA PRO A 605 12.85 1.18 16.77
C PRO A 605 11.80 0.21 17.31
N CYS A 606 10.54 0.65 17.42
CA CYS A 606 9.39 -0.11 17.92
C CYS A 606 8.29 -0.23 16.87
N VAL A 607 7.85 -1.45 16.60
CA VAL A 607 6.77 -1.74 15.65
C VAL A 607 5.65 -2.50 16.35
N PHE A 608 4.42 -2.04 16.15
CA PHE A 608 3.20 -2.75 16.50
C PHE A 608 2.55 -3.27 15.22
N LEU A 609 2.32 -4.57 15.15
CA LEU A 609 1.57 -5.23 14.08
C LEU A 609 0.17 -5.56 14.59
N LEU A 610 -0.84 -4.89 14.04
CA LEU A 610 -2.23 -5.04 14.41
C LEU A 610 -2.92 -6.12 13.59
N GLY A 611 -3.84 -6.83 14.23
CA GLY A 611 -4.75 -7.74 13.56
C GLY A 611 -4.06 -8.94 12.92
N ALA A 612 -3.05 -9.54 13.56
CA ALA A 612 -2.42 -10.77 13.08
C ALA A 612 -3.34 -11.98 13.30
N SER A 613 -4.49 -11.99 12.62
CA SER A 613 -5.56 -12.99 12.70
C SER A 613 -5.98 -13.45 11.31
N ASP A 614 -6.38 -14.73 11.16
CA ASP A 614 -6.95 -15.23 9.91
C ASP A 614 -8.19 -14.41 9.52
N GLY A 615 -8.26 -13.99 8.26
CA GLY A 615 -9.29 -13.08 7.75
C GLY A 615 -8.86 -11.60 7.74
N ILE A 616 -7.81 -11.23 8.52
CA ILE A 616 -7.18 -9.91 8.49
C ILE A 616 -5.79 -10.01 7.86
N LEU A 617 -4.91 -10.84 8.41
CA LEU A 617 -3.58 -11.14 7.90
C LEU A 617 -3.25 -12.63 8.15
N PRO A 618 -3.45 -13.52 7.16
CA PRO A 618 -3.84 -13.25 5.77
C PRO A 618 -5.26 -12.70 5.62
N HIS A 619 -5.45 -11.88 4.58
CA HIS A 619 -6.77 -11.32 4.26
C HIS A 619 -7.72 -12.39 3.72
N THR A 620 -9.04 -12.21 3.96
CA THR A 620 -10.06 -13.19 3.56
C THR A 620 -10.00 -13.56 2.08
N SER A 621 -9.71 -12.59 1.20
CA SER A 621 -9.62 -12.83 -0.25
C SER A 621 -8.50 -13.78 -0.68
N SER A 622 -7.44 -13.90 0.11
CA SER A 622 -6.31 -14.80 -0.16
C SER A 622 -6.48 -16.20 0.44
N LEU A 623 -7.54 -16.39 1.24
CA LEU A 623 -7.85 -17.69 1.84
C LEU A 623 -8.72 -18.59 0.96
N LYS A 624 -9.21 -18.07 -0.16
CA LYS A 624 -10.11 -18.76 -1.08
C LYS A 624 -9.52 -18.82 -2.49
N ASP A 625 -9.74 -19.90 -3.21
CA ASP A 625 -9.43 -20.01 -4.64
C ASP A 625 -10.53 -19.34 -5.49
N ALA A 626 -10.33 -19.32 -6.83
CA ALA A 626 -11.31 -18.81 -7.78
C ALA A 626 -12.67 -19.54 -7.74
N ASN A 627 -12.75 -20.69 -7.06
CA ASN A 627 -13.96 -21.49 -6.86
C ASN A 627 -14.49 -21.43 -5.43
N ASP A 628 -14.08 -20.42 -4.66
CA ASP A 628 -14.49 -20.18 -3.26
C ASP A 628 -14.07 -21.31 -2.28
N ARG A 629 -13.09 -22.15 -2.66
CA ARG A 629 -12.54 -23.22 -1.82
C ARG A 629 -11.36 -22.70 -1.03
N VAL A 630 -11.29 -23.06 0.25
CA VAL A 630 -10.13 -22.71 1.10
C VAL A 630 -8.90 -23.45 0.58
N THR A 631 -7.86 -22.71 0.20
CA THR A 631 -6.58 -23.26 -0.27
C THR A 631 -5.45 -22.89 0.68
N GLU A 632 -4.53 -23.81 0.91
CA GLU A 632 -3.35 -23.59 1.77
C GLU A 632 -2.10 -23.16 1.00
N THR A 633 -2.12 -23.23 -0.34
CA THR A 633 -0.93 -23.06 -1.20
C THR A 633 -1.21 -22.20 -2.43
N SER A 634 -1.94 -21.10 -2.27
CA SER A 634 -2.13 -20.16 -3.38
C SER A 634 -1.00 -19.11 -3.41
N GLU A 635 -0.65 -18.64 -4.61
CA GLU A 635 0.29 -17.51 -4.79
C GLU A 635 -0.13 -16.27 -3.94
N ALA A 636 -1.45 -16.04 -3.84
CA ALA A 636 -2.02 -14.99 -2.99
C ALA A 636 -1.70 -15.20 -1.48
N LEU A 637 -1.71 -16.46 -1.01
CA LEU A 637 -1.36 -16.76 0.38
C LEU A 637 0.14 -16.56 0.63
N GLU A 638 0.99 -16.89 -0.33
CA GLU A 638 2.42 -16.62 -0.24
C GLU A 638 2.73 -15.12 -0.24
N GLU A 639 2.00 -14.32 -1.03
CA GLU A 639 2.13 -12.86 -1.01
C GLU A 639 1.72 -12.28 0.36
N GLU A 640 0.65 -12.76 0.98
CA GLU A 640 0.26 -12.36 2.34
C GLU A 640 1.32 -12.77 3.40
N ARG A 641 2.00 -13.91 3.20
CA ARG A 641 3.11 -14.31 4.08
C ARG A 641 4.34 -13.41 3.89
N ARG A 642 4.67 -13.01 2.66
CA ARG A 642 5.68 -11.98 2.40
C ARG A 642 5.30 -10.64 3.04
N LEU A 643 4.01 -10.31 3.05
CA LEU A 643 3.52 -9.10 3.71
C LEU A 643 3.75 -9.14 5.22
N LEU A 644 3.47 -10.28 5.88
CA LEU A 644 3.82 -10.46 7.28
C LEU A 644 5.34 -10.38 7.51
N TYR A 645 6.14 -11.00 6.66
CA TYR A 645 7.60 -10.91 6.71
C TYR A 645 8.08 -9.45 6.59
N VAL A 646 7.51 -8.68 5.67
CA VAL A 646 7.79 -7.24 5.55
C VAL A 646 7.46 -6.52 6.85
N ALA A 647 6.30 -6.77 7.46
CA ALA A 647 5.90 -6.12 8.71
C ALA A 647 6.90 -6.41 9.85
N ILE A 648 7.27 -7.67 10.03
CA ILE A 648 8.26 -8.12 11.05
C ILE A 648 9.59 -7.41 10.84
N THR A 649 10.09 -7.36 9.61
CA THR A 649 11.40 -6.80 9.27
C THR A 649 11.48 -5.28 9.31
N ARG A 650 10.37 -4.58 9.62
CA ARG A 650 10.41 -3.12 9.87
C ARG A 650 10.93 -2.77 11.26
N ALA A 651 10.85 -3.71 12.21
CA ALA A 651 11.31 -3.50 13.59
C ALA A 651 12.84 -3.63 13.70
N LYS A 652 13.44 -2.71 14.46
CA LYS A 652 14.87 -2.74 14.81
C LYS A 652 15.11 -3.43 16.15
N GLU A 653 14.34 -3.03 17.15
CA GLU A 653 14.59 -3.35 18.56
C GLU A 653 13.44 -4.11 19.18
N GLU A 654 12.21 -3.63 18.98
CA GLU A 654 11.02 -4.19 19.61
C GLU A 654 9.92 -4.44 18.58
N LEU A 655 9.30 -5.60 18.68
CA LEU A 655 8.15 -6.00 17.87
C LEU A 655 7.00 -6.46 18.77
N TYR A 656 5.85 -5.83 18.60
CA TYR A 656 4.60 -6.16 19.29
C TYR A 656 3.60 -6.67 18.26
N ILE A 657 3.07 -7.87 18.46
CA ILE A 657 2.10 -8.51 17.58
C ILE A 657 0.80 -8.68 18.34
N SER A 658 -0.32 -8.25 17.77
CA SER A 658 -1.64 -8.43 18.37
C SER A 658 -2.59 -9.16 17.43
N SER A 659 -3.44 -10.00 18.03
CA SER A 659 -4.46 -10.79 17.36
C SER A 659 -5.78 -10.65 18.14
N PRO A 660 -6.71 -9.75 17.80
CA PRO A 660 -7.98 -9.61 18.50
C PRO A 660 -8.81 -10.88 18.38
N GLN A 661 -9.52 -11.25 19.47
CA GLN A 661 -10.39 -12.43 19.49
C GLN A 661 -11.67 -12.22 18.66
N PHE A 662 -12.16 -10.98 18.67
CA PHE A 662 -13.34 -10.60 17.90
C PHE A 662 -13.03 -9.38 17.03
N PHE A 663 -13.50 -9.44 15.80
CA PHE A 663 -13.47 -8.35 14.85
C PHE A 663 -14.84 -8.22 14.20
N ARG A 664 -15.46 -7.05 14.30
CA ARG A 664 -16.82 -6.79 13.81
C ARG A 664 -17.85 -7.79 14.35
N GLY A 665 -17.73 -8.18 15.61
CA GLY A 665 -18.58 -9.17 16.24
C GLY A 665 -18.35 -10.63 15.83
N LYS A 666 -17.47 -10.89 14.88
CA LYS A 666 -17.09 -12.26 14.46
C LYS A 666 -15.86 -12.71 15.23
N LYS A 667 -15.87 -13.97 15.69
CA LYS A 667 -14.70 -14.58 16.33
C LYS A 667 -13.63 -14.87 15.29
N LEU A 668 -12.38 -14.50 15.58
CA LEU A 668 -11.22 -14.74 14.73
C LEU A 668 -10.25 -15.73 15.36
N ASP A 669 -9.64 -16.54 14.51
CA ASP A 669 -8.48 -17.33 14.86
C ASP A 669 -7.20 -16.52 14.74
N ILE A 670 -6.15 -16.93 15.44
CA ILE A 670 -4.81 -16.36 15.29
C ILE A 670 -4.35 -16.62 13.85
N SER A 671 -3.58 -15.70 13.30
CA SER A 671 -3.01 -15.87 11.96
C SER A 671 -2.31 -17.22 11.82
N ARG A 672 -2.68 -17.99 10.80
CA ARG A 672 -2.04 -19.27 10.47
C ARG A 672 -0.52 -19.17 10.26
N PHE A 673 -0.03 -18.01 9.90
CA PHE A 673 1.40 -17.74 9.72
C PHE A 673 2.16 -17.74 11.04
N LEU A 674 1.49 -17.53 12.17
CA LEU A 674 2.10 -17.58 13.51
C LEU A 674 2.10 -18.98 14.14
N TYR A 675 1.37 -19.95 13.57
CA TYR A 675 1.37 -21.32 14.12
C TYR A 675 2.73 -21.99 14.05
N THR A 676 3.58 -21.62 13.09
CA THR A 676 4.93 -22.15 12.97
C THR A 676 5.84 -21.76 14.12
N VAL A 677 5.52 -20.67 14.81
CA VAL A 677 6.26 -20.14 15.97
C VAL A 677 5.49 -20.31 17.29
N ARG A 678 4.30 -20.91 17.24
CA ARG A 678 3.41 -21.16 18.37
C ARG A 678 3.00 -22.63 18.44
N LYS A 679 3.86 -23.45 19.02
CA LYS A 679 3.62 -24.90 19.18
C LYS A 679 2.58 -25.25 20.28
N ASP A 680 2.23 -24.29 21.12
CA ASP A 680 1.21 -24.44 22.18
C ASP A 680 -0.23 -24.30 21.67
N LEU A 681 -0.41 -23.88 20.43
CA LEU A 681 -1.74 -23.81 19.83
C LEU A 681 -2.19 -25.22 19.43
N PRO A 682 -3.42 -25.63 19.78
CA PRO A 682 -3.94 -26.90 19.31
C PRO A 682 -3.94 -26.92 17.80
N GLU A 683 -3.49 -28.04 17.22
CA GLU A 683 -3.62 -28.26 15.76
C GLU A 683 -5.04 -27.94 15.36
N LYS A 684 -5.23 -27.15 14.30
CA LYS A 684 -6.56 -26.91 13.72
C LYS A 684 -7.19 -28.28 13.49
N THR A 685 -8.16 -28.64 14.33
CA THR A 685 -9.03 -29.75 13.99
C THR A 685 -9.68 -29.40 12.68
N SER A 686 -9.26 -30.09 11.62
CA SER A 686 -9.86 -30.01 10.29
C SER A 686 -11.35 -30.24 10.45
N THR A 687 -12.13 -29.17 10.52
CA THR A 687 -13.56 -29.28 10.31
C THR A 687 -13.73 -29.68 8.85
N LYS A 688 -14.07 -30.98 8.70
CA LYS A 688 -14.51 -31.57 7.45
C LYS A 688 -15.75 -30.87 6.90
#